data_8d9ebc5c212d4da3cd81531b34e27881
#
_entry.id   8d9ebc5c212d4da3cd81531b34e27881
#
_cell.length_a   1.000
_cell.length_b   1.000
_cell.length_c   1.000
_cell.angle_alpha   90.00
_cell.angle_beta   90.00
_cell.angle_gamma   90.00
#
_symmetry.space_group_name_H-M   'P 1'
#
loop_
_entity.id
_entity.type
_entity.pdbx_description
1 polymer ?
#
loop_
_entity_poly.entity_id
_entity_poly.type
_entity_poly.pdbx_seq_one_letter_code
_entity_poly.pdbx_strand_id
1 'polypeptide(L)'
;MGELKRTQLYDAHVKAGAKMVDFGGWEMPIQYPTGIIAEHMYTRHACSIFDVSHMGRLNVRGPERVKFLQHVLTNNVQALELNKAQYSIVPNEQGGAIDDAYVYCFEEDYFTVVVNAANTDVVLEHFNEQIKAFDATLENVSAQWAAIAVQGPESKNILQRIVCGDVQLTEPMRNELNTLTVPSMDNMVMRVAKTGYTGEPIGYEIYIKSEYAERMWDRLIEEGAKPAGLGARDTTRLEAGMPLHGHELGKDKDGKEIPIFAIPLAKFAVSFSDQKGDYIGRSSLKKQQEAFIRINNRDFTDCEALPRRMMPITLLGRGVMRAGCPVMKDGKEIGYVTSGTMVPYYVSEGKGLSTKITDQINRRSIGFCFIDSDVLNDEKVQVDIRGKLIDAVIPEYHMKNDAPPFTRVILYREDEEEVEAPKTQTHESAMKLISDALENHVWRQEECINMIPSEMSASKAVRMLQISDPCFRYAEHRKIASFYDEEVFYYQGTEFIGRVEEMLAQEMAKFLGCKEVETRVLSGQMSNTCVFSALVDFKNRLNRKVEPKRLGYILNNHIIKGGHLSAQPMGALKDFVAVDPVTEKKAVVNFPVCEADPYRIDVEKTKEVIDEYRPELIIFGKSMVLYKEPVKEISDFVKKMGYDTNIMYDMAHVLGLIGDYFQKPFEDGADIVTGSTHKTFFGPQRGVIGVNWDKSDLKYGLWETIQSRAFPGSTSNHHLGTQLALLMAAYEMNTFKDEYQKSIIKNAKSFAKSLADAGFQVEGDPSIGYTETHQVIVSVGYGTGPEIAQRLEDNNLICNYQATPYEEGFTASGALRLGVSEMTRFGFTEKEFAKVAELMADCALRGKDVKEEVKKLRSGFTVMKYCFDDSDMEKALEDFAVRLGL
;
A
#
# COMPACT_ATOMS: atom_id res chain seq x y z
N MET A 1 -45.81 -18.85 -15.14
CA MET A 1 -44.63 -18.37 -14.40
C MET A 1 -44.33 -19.43 -13.37
N GLY A 2 -43.11 -20.00 -13.35
CA GLY A 2 -42.71 -20.91 -12.29
C GLY A 2 -42.68 -20.18 -10.95
N GLU A 3 -42.81 -20.92 -9.85
CA GLU A 3 -42.68 -20.39 -8.51
C GLU A 3 -41.22 -19.86 -8.32
N LEU A 4 -41.04 -18.60 -7.87
CA LEU A 4 -39.74 -18.01 -7.66
C LEU A 4 -39.01 -18.71 -6.50
N LYS A 5 -37.70 -18.93 -6.64
CA LYS A 5 -36.84 -19.47 -5.58
C LYS A 5 -36.74 -18.42 -4.44
N ARG A 6 -36.59 -18.88 -3.19
CA ARG A 6 -36.44 -18.04 -1.98
C ARG A 6 -35.17 -18.37 -1.24
N THR A 7 -34.50 -17.35 -0.69
CA THR A 7 -33.36 -17.54 0.18
C THR A 7 -33.79 -17.91 1.59
N GLN A 8 -32.85 -18.32 2.42
CA GLN A 8 -33.05 -18.59 3.85
C GLN A 8 -33.46 -17.33 4.66
N LEU A 9 -33.26 -16.13 4.08
CA LEU A 9 -33.56 -14.83 4.70
C LEU A 9 -34.86 -14.20 4.18
N TYR A 10 -35.61 -14.92 3.34
CA TYR A 10 -36.86 -14.39 2.75
C TYR A 10 -37.84 -13.81 3.77
N ASP A 11 -38.10 -14.57 4.83
CA ASP A 11 -39.07 -14.16 5.88
C ASP A 11 -38.54 -12.94 6.67
N ALA A 12 -37.23 -12.86 6.91
CA ALA A 12 -36.61 -11.68 7.52
C ALA A 12 -36.78 -10.43 6.67
N HIS A 13 -36.65 -10.54 5.33
CA HIS A 13 -36.86 -9.43 4.41
C HIS A 13 -38.31 -8.94 4.40
N VAL A 14 -39.26 -9.88 4.33
CA VAL A 14 -40.69 -9.55 4.37
C VAL A 14 -41.07 -8.88 5.68
N LYS A 15 -40.58 -9.41 6.83
CA LYS A 15 -40.79 -8.85 8.16
C LYS A 15 -40.21 -7.43 8.29
N ALA A 16 -39.08 -7.16 7.65
CA ALA A 16 -38.44 -5.84 7.61
C ALA A 16 -39.14 -4.87 6.59
N GLY A 17 -40.20 -5.29 5.91
CA GLY A 17 -40.93 -4.47 4.96
C GLY A 17 -40.22 -4.25 3.62
N ALA A 18 -39.34 -5.15 3.22
CA ALA A 18 -38.63 -5.04 1.96
C ALA A 18 -39.59 -5.14 0.74
N LYS A 19 -39.30 -4.38 -0.30
CA LYS A 19 -39.95 -4.52 -1.59
C LYS A 19 -39.27 -5.67 -2.35
N MET A 20 -39.99 -6.81 -2.43
CA MET A 20 -39.51 -8.02 -3.10
C MET A 20 -39.78 -7.93 -4.61
N VAL A 21 -38.84 -8.43 -5.42
CA VAL A 21 -38.92 -8.47 -6.90
C VAL A 21 -38.32 -9.79 -7.41
N ASP A 22 -38.65 -10.16 -8.64
CA ASP A 22 -37.97 -11.22 -9.37
C ASP A 22 -36.57 -10.72 -9.79
N PHE A 23 -35.58 -11.42 -9.34
CA PHE A 23 -34.17 -11.20 -9.72
C PHE A 23 -33.53 -12.54 -10.11
N GLY A 24 -33.45 -12.79 -11.41
CA GLY A 24 -32.86 -14.00 -11.95
C GLY A 24 -33.57 -15.29 -11.47
N GLY A 25 -34.88 -15.28 -11.30
CA GLY A 25 -35.69 -16.41 -10.84
C GLY A 25 -35.78 -16.55 -9.32
N TRP A 26 -35.21 -15.58 -8.56
CA TRP A 26 -35.29 -15.50 -7.10
C TRP A 26 -36.16 -14.32 -6.65
N GLU A 27 -36.90 -14.50 -5.57
CA GLU A 27 -37.66 -13.43 -4.92
C GLU A 27 -36.75 -12.69 -3.93
N MET A 28 -36.23 -11.50 -4.36
CA MET A 28 -35.17 -10.77 -3.66
C MET A 28 -35.59 -9.36 -3.27
N PRO A 29 -35.03 -8.79 -2.18
CA PRO A 29 -35.31 -7.42 -1.77
C PRO A 29 -34.59 -6.44 -2.70
N ILE A 30 -35.34 -5.60 -3.43
CA ILE A 30 -34.78 -4.51 -4.24
C ILE A 30 -34.41 -3.31 -3.37
N GLN A 31 -35.23 -3.03 -2.35
CA GLN A 31 -35.01 -1.99 -1.35
C GLN A 31 -35.86 -2.25 -0.10
N TYR A 32 -35.46 -1.65 0.99
CA TYR A 32 -36.23 -1.56 2.23
C TYR A 32 -36.98 -0.23 2.32
N PRO A 33 -37.81 0.02 3.37
CA PRO A 33 -38.62 1.26 3.49
C PRO A 33 -37.78 2.55 3.44
N THR A 34 -36.51 2.51 3.80
CA THR A 34 -35.57 3.65 3.72
C THR A 34 -35.30 4.08 2.27
N GLY A 35 -35.39 3.17 1.31
CA GLY A 35 -35.17 3.39 -0.11
C GLY A 35 -33.69 3.34 -0.52
N ILE A 36 -33.48 3.07 -1.82
CA ILE A 36 -32.16 2.81 -2.44
C ILE A 36 -31.13 3.89 -2.10
N ILE A 37 -31.52 5.17 -2.12
CA ILE A 37 -30.61 6.30 -1.87
C ILE A 37 -30.07 6.25 -0.44
N ALA A 38 -30.96 6.08 0.54
CA ALA A 38 -30.53 6.03 1.95
C ALA A 38 -29.70 4.78 2.24
N GLU A 39 -30.04 3.64 1.61
CA GLU A 39 -29.28 2.40 1.72
C GLU A 39 -27.87 2.52 1.12
N HIS A 40 -27.75 3.13 -0.08
CA HIS A 40 -26.46 3.43 -0.71
C HIS A 40 -25.59 4.31 0.21
N MET A 41 -26.16 5.45 0.67
CA MET A 41 -25.44 6.41 1.50
C MET A 41 -25.04 5.80 2.85
N TYR A 42 -25.88 4.96 3.45
CA TYR A 42 -25.56 4.29 4.69
C TYR A 42 -24.44 3.25 4.52
N THR A 43 -24.40 2.53 3.38
CA THR A 43 -23.31 1.63 3.02
C THR A 43 -21.97 2.39 2.99
N ARG A 44 -21.94 3.60 2.39
CA ARG A 44 -20.73 4.43 2.27
C ARG A 44 -20.27 5.05 3.59
N HIS A 45 -21.20 5.28 4.52
CA HIS A 45 -20.97 6.01 5.77
C HIS A 45 -20.75 5.09 6.97
N ALA A 46 -21.45 3.96 7.03
CA ALA A 46 -21.44 3.07 8.20
C ALA A 46 -21.29 1.60 7.80
N CYS A 47 -22.38 0.82 7.84
CA CYS A 47 -22.36 -0.58 7.46
C CYS A 47 -23.73 -1.06 7.01
N SER A 48 -23.81 -1.62 5.82
CA SER A 48 -25.00 -2.33 5.33
C SER A 48 -24.76 -3.82 5.19
N ILE A 49 -25.86 -4.59 5.32
CA ILE A 49 -25.87 -6.02 5.05
C ILE A 49 -26.76 -6.33 3.86
N PHE A 50 -26.23 -7.18 2.97
CA PHE A 50 -26.92 -7.62 1.76
C PHE A 50 -27.07 -9.14 1.79
N ASP A 51 -28.27 -9.63 1.52
CA ASP A 51 -28.46 -11.06 1.27
C ASP A 51 -27.89 -11.43 -0.11
N VAL A 52 -26.87 -12.27 -0.11
CA VAL A 52 -26.25 -12.84 -1.31
C VAL A 52 -26.37 -14.37 -1.34
N SER A 53 -27.33 -14.92 -0.55
CA SER A 53 -27.55 -16.36 -0.44
C SER A 53 -28.11 -17.00 -1.72
N HIS A 54 -28.65 -16.21 -2.65
CA HIS A 54 -29.11 -16.66 -3.94
C HIS A 54 -27.98 -17.09 -4.91
N MET A 55 -26.74 -16.64 -4.67
CA MET A 55 -25.57 -17.02 -5.48
C MET A 55 -25.33 -18.55 -5.42
N GLY A 56 -24.87 -19.14 -6.53
CA GLY A 56 -24.49 -20.55 -6.59
C GLY A 56 -23.19 -20.82 -5.82
N ARG A 57 -23.13 -21.88 -5.02
CA ARG A 57 -21.92 -22.33 -4.30
C ARG A 57 -21.66 -23.78 -4.64
N LEU A 58 -20.56 -24.01 -5.36
CA LEU A 58 -20.18 -25.30 -5.90
C LEU A 58 -18.90 -25.78 -5.25
N ASN A 59 -18.92 -26.90 -4.54
CA ASN A 59 -17.73 -27.52 -3.99
C ASN A 59 -17.13 -28.48 -5.00
N VAL A 60 -15.84 -28.37 -5.26
CA VAL A 60 -15.05 -29.24 -6.13
C VAL A 60 -14.02 -29.98 -5.28
N ARG A 61 -14.13 -31.32 -5.25
CA ARG A 61 -13.28 -32.23 -4.47
C ARG A 61 -12.60 -33.26 -5.36
N GLY A 62 -11.66 -33.99 -4.81
CA GLY A 62 -10.99 -35.12 -5.47
C GLY A 62 -9.54 -34.83 -5.87
N PRO A 63 -8.78 -35.87 -6.23
CA PRO A 63 -7.35 -35.78 -6.55
C PRO A 63 -7.03 -34.85 -7.70
N GLU A 64 -7.91 -34.73 -8.69
CA GLU A 64 -7.71 -33.88 -9.87
C GLU A 64 -8.54 -32.59 -9.84
N ARG A 65 -9.04 -32.16 -8.67
CA ARG A 65 -9.81 -30.91 -8.52
C ARG A 65 -9.12 -29.68 -9.08
N VAL A 66 -7.80 -29.57 -8.89
CA VAL A 66 -7.01 -28.45 -9.44
C VAL A 66 -6.95 -28.52 -10.96
N LYS A 67 -6.69 -29.69 -11.54
CA LYS A 67 -6.63 -29.87 -13.00
C LYS A 67 -7.97 -29.55 -13.66
N PHE A 68 -9.08 -29.99 -13.04
CA PHE A 68 -10.41 -29.67 -13.51
C PHE A 68 -10.67 -28.15 -13.50
N LEU A 69 -10.40 -27.48 -12.38
CA LEU A 69 -10.59 -26.02 -12.28
C LEU A 69 -9.62 -25.25 -13.19
N GLN A 70 -8.41 -25.76 -13.41
CA GLN A 70 -7.48 -25.21 -14.41
C GLN A 70 -8.06 -25.27 -15.82
N HIS A 71 -8.85 -26.30 -16.14
CA HIS A 71 -9.46 -26.49 -17.46
C HIS A 71 -10.67 -25.57 -17.69
N VAL A 72 -11.53 -25.40 -16.69
CA VAL A 72 -12.82 -24.70 -16.84
C VAL A 72 -12.83 -23.23 -16.42
N LEU A 73 -11.75 -22.74 -15.85
CA LEU A 73 -11.61 -21.34 -15.40
C LEU A 73 -10.47 -20.64 -16.12
N THR A 74 -10.48 -19.33 -16.19
CA THR A 74 -9.46 -18.55 -16.88
C THR A 74 -8.23 -18.23 -16.01
N ASN A 75 -8.39 -18.17 -14.69
CA ASN A 75 -7.28 -17.85 -13.80
C ASN A 75 -6.53 -19.09 -13.31
N ASN A 76 -5.30 -18.90 -12.79
CA ASN A 76 -4.44 -20.00 -12.35
C ASN A 76 -4.82 -20.45 -10.94
N VAL A 77 -5.67 -21.48 -10.84
CA VAL A 77 -6.11 -22.05 -9.56
C VAL A 77 -4.97 -22.79 -8.83
N GLN A 78 -3.95 -23.24 -9.55
CA GLN A 78 -2.77 -23.86 -8.93
C GLN A 78 -1.98 -22.89 -8.05
N ALA A 79 -2.06 -21.59 -8.33
CA ALA A 79 -1.44 -20.53 -7.54
C ALA A 79 -2.29 -20.11 -6.32
N LEU A 80 -3.47 -20.70 -6.13
CA LEU A 80 -4.38 -20.34 -5.04
C LEU A 80 -4.00 -21.11 -3.77
N GLU A 81 -3.53 -20.38 -2.78
CA GLU A 81 -3.10 -20.92 -1.49
C GLU A 81 -4.29 -21.12 -0.53
N LEU A 82 -4.07 -21.90 0.54
CA LEU A 82 -5.02 -22.04 1.63
C LEU A 82 -5.33 -20.66 2.25
N ASN A 83 -6.58 -20.45 2.64
CA ASN A 83 -7.10 -19.20 3.18
C ASN A 83 -7.00 -18.00 2.21
N LYS A 84 -7.03 -18.27 0.91
CA LYS A 84 -7.07 -17.25 -0.15
C LYS A 84 -8.28 -17.44 -1.06
N ALA A 85 -8.65 -16.35 -1.73
CA ALA A 85 -9.66 -16.36 -2.77
C ALA A 85 -9.12 -15.78 -4.08
N GLN A 86 -9.73 -16.14 -5.18
CA GLN A 86 -9.32 -15.70 -6.51
C GLN A 86 -10.55 -15.42 -7.38
N TYR A 87 -10.58 -14.23 -8.00
CA TYR A 87 -11.56 -13.93 -9.04
C TYR A 87 -11.15 -14.59 -10.35
N SER A 88 -12.08 -15.22 -11.03
CA SER A 88 -11.88 -15.92 -12.30
C SER A 88 -13.12 -15.78 -13.19
N ILE A 89 -13.06 -16.29 -14.41
CA ILE A 89 -14.17 -16.32 -15.36
C ILE A 89 -14.33 -17.74 -15.85
N VAL A 90 -15.56 -18.19 -16.05
CA VAL A 90 -15.92 -19.42 -16.73
C VAL A 90 -16.05 -19.11 -18.23
N PRO A 91 -15.05 -19.42 -19.06
CA PRO A 91 -15.05 -19.02 -20.46
C PRO A 91 -15.80 -20.03 -21.36
N ASN A 92 -16.20 -19.57 -22.55
CA ASN A 92 -16.53 -20.45 -23.68
C ASN A 92 -15.39 -20.47 -24.72
N GLU A 93 -15.50 -21.37 -25.72
CA GLU A 93 -14.48 -21.53 -26.76
C GLU A 93 -14.24 -20.26 -27.60
N GLN A 94 -15.23 -19.38 -27.70
CA GLN A 94 -15.19 -18.15 -28.47
C GLN A 94 -14.54 -16.99 -27.68
N GLY A 95 -14.19 -17.19 -26.41
CA GLY A 95 -13.62 -16.17 -25.55
C GLY A 95 -14.65 -15.20 -24.95
N GLY A 96 -15.94 -15.61 -24.91
CA GLY A 96 -16.99 -14.99 -24.13
C GLY A 96 -17.10 -15.63 -22.76
N ALA A 97 -17.81 -14.99 -21.83
CA ALA A 97 -18.05 -15.47 -20.48
C ALA A 97 -19.37 -16.23 -20.37
N ILE A 98 -19.34 -17.48 -19.94
CA ILE A 98 -20.51 -18.20 -19.46
C ILE A 98 -20.96 -17.59 -18.15
N ASP A 99 -19.98 -17.30 -17.26
CA ASP A 99 -20.19 -16.59 -16.00
C ASP A 99 -18.86 -16.03 -15.49
N ASP A 100 -18.92 -15.16 -14.49
CA ASP A 100 -17.76 -14.84 -13.64
C ASP A 100 -17.87 -15.57 -12.30
N ALA A 101 -16.73 -15.85 -11.68
CA ALA A 101 -16.68 -16.69 -10.50
C ALA A 101 -15.64 -16.23 -9.47
N TYR A 102 -15.94 -16.47 -8.19
CA TYR A 102 -14.96 -16.41 -7.13
C TYR A 102 -14.61 -17.82 -6.65
N VAL A 103 -13.32 -18.13 -6.56
CA VAL A 103 -12.80 -19.42 -6.09
C VAL A 103 -12.20 -19.22 -4.70
N TYR A 104 -12.69 -19.96 -3.72
CA TYR A 104 -12.28 -19.90 -2.32
C TYR A 104 -11.58 -21.18 -1.92
N CYS A 105 -10.42 -21.08 -1.27
CA CYS A 105 -9.69 -22.18 -0.66
C CYS A 105 -9.73 -22.08 0.87
N PHE A 106 -10.86 -22.41 1.47
CA PHE A 106 -11.00 -22.44 2.93
C PHE A 106 -10.32 -23.64 3.57
N GLU A 107 -10.19 -24.73 2.83
CA GLU A 107 -9.63 -26.00 3.30
C GLU A 107 -8.83 -26.67 2.16
N GLU A 108 -7.84 -27.47 2.51
CA GLU A 108 -6.89 -28.05 1.55
C GLU A 108 -7.52 -29.09 0.62
N ASP A 109 -8.62 -29.74 1.03
CA ASP A 109 -9.21 -30.87 0.32
C ASP A 109 -10.24 -30.49 -0.74
N TYR A 110 -10.69 -29.20 -0.78
CA TYR A 110 -11.65 -28.74 -1.79
C TYR A 110 -11.59 -27.23 -2.03
N PHE A 111 -12.17 -26.82 -3.16
CA PHE A 111 -12.45 -25.42 -3.49
C PHE A 111 -13.97 -25.18 -3.50
N THR A 112 -14.37 -24.01 -3.04
CA THR A 112 -15.73 -23.52 -3.24
C THR A 112 -15.73 -22.49 -4.37
N VAL A 113 -16.49 -22.75 -5.43
CA VAL A 113 -16.68 -21.83 -6.55
C VAL A 113 -18.03 -21.14 -6.38
N VAL A 114 -18.03 -19.83 -6.27
CA VAL A 114 -19.23 -18.99 -6.17
C VAL A 114 -19.50 -18.38 -7.53
N VAL A 115 -20.72 -18.56 -8.03
CA VAL A 115 -21.19 -18.15 -9.36
C VAL A 115 -22.51 -17.36 -9.27
N ASN A 116 -22.88 -16.65 -10.33
CA ASN A 116 -24.10 -15.85 -10.35
C ASN A 116 -25.37 -16.70 -10.24
N ALA A 117 -26.34 -16.19 -9.50
CA ALA A 117 -27.59 -16.89 -9.20
C ALA A 117 -28.36 -17.35 -10.46
N ALA A 118 -28.49 -16.47 -11.45
CA ALA A 118 -29.18 -16.75 -12.70
C ALA A 118 -28.46 -17.80 -13.57
N ASN A 119 -27.13 -17.93 -13.39
CA ASN A 119 -26.30 -18.83 -14.19
C ASN A 119 -25.93 -20.13 -13.47
N THR A 120 -26.34 -20.30 -12.21
CA THR A 120 -25.95 -21.49 -11.41
C THR A 120 -26.23 -22.79 -12.14
N ASP A 121 -27.41 -22.92 -12.73
CA ASP A 121 -27.81 -24.16 -13.41
C ASP A 121 -27.01 -24.35 -14.73
N VAL A 122 -26.71 -23.28 -15.46
CA VAL A 122 -25.90 -23.30 -16.70
C VAL A 122 -24.45 -23.69 -16.40
N VAL A 123 -23.84 -23.09 -15.37
CA VAL A 123 -22.48 -23.41 -14.95
C VAL A 123 -22.41 -24.86 -14.43
N LEU A 124 -23.43 -25.29 -13.68
CA LEU A 124 -23.50 -26.65 -13.16
C LEU A 124 -23.58 -27.69 -14.30
N GLU A 125 -24.36 -27.43 -15.33
CA GLU A 125 -24.45 -28.28 -16.52
C GLU A 125 -23.10 -28.32 -17.24
N HIS A 126 -22.48 -27.15 -17.48
CA HIS A 126 -21.17 -27.04 -18.11
C HIS A 126 -20.10 -27.80 -17.31
N PHE A 127 -20.02 -27.58 -15.99
CA PHE A 127 -19.05 -28.26 -15.14
C PHE A 127 -19.29 -29.78 -15.06
N ASN A 128 -20.52 -30.23 -14.99
CA ASN A 128 -20.87 -31.66 -15.02
C ASN A 128 -20.48 -32.36 -16.33
N GLU A 129 -20.49 -31.62 -17.44
CA GLU A 129 -19.98 -32.18 -18.70
C GLU A 129 -18.45 -32.30 -18.70
N GLN A 130 -17.75 -31.26 -18.28
CA GLN A 130 -16.29 -31.19 -18.30
C GLN A 130 -15.62 -32.10 -17.26
N ILE A 131 -16.22 -32.27 -16.08
CA ILE A 131 -15.64 -33.04 -14.96
C ILE A 131 -15.53 -34.54 -15.26
N LYS A 132 -16.28 -35.05 -16.24
CA LYS A 132 -16.24 -36.47 -16.64
C LYS A 132 -14.84 -36.97 -17.04
N ALA A 133 -13.96 -36.03 -17.44
CA ALA A 133 -12.58 -36.33 -17.84
C ALA A 133 -11.58 -36.32 -16.66
N PHE A 134 -12.04 -36.04 -15.43
CA PHE A 134 -11.17 -35.85 -14.28
C PHE A 134 -11.61 -36.69 -13.07
N ASP A 135 -10.66 -37.12 -12.26
CA ASP A 135 -10.94 -37.74 -10.96
C ASP A 135 -11.28 -36.64 -9.93
N ALA A 136 -12.44 -36.06 -10.10
CA ALA A 136 -12.98 -34.99 -9.26
C ALA A 136 -14.50 -35.13 -9.13
N THR A 137 -15.06 -34.51 -8.10
CA THR A 137 -16.50 -34.46 -7.83
C THR A 137 -16.97 -33.05 -7.67
N LEU A 138 -18.21 -32.81 -8.10
CA LEU A 138 -18.88 -31.49 -8.01
C LEU A 138 -20.15 -31.64 -7.18
N GLU A 139 -20.30 -30.78 -6.16
CA GLU A 139 -21.47 -30.73 -5.30
C GLU A 139 -22.02 -29.30 -5.23
N ASN A 140 -23.32 -29.13 -5.50
CA ASN A 140 -24.00 -27.88 -5.27
C ASN A 140 -24.44 -27.78 -3.79
N VAL A 141 -23.76 -26.94 -3.02
CA VAL A 141 -24.02 -26.73 -1.57
C VAL A 141 -24.79 -25.44 -1.27
N SER A 142 -25.38 -24.80 -2.26
CA SER A 142 -26.06 -23.49 -2.15
C SER A 142 -27.16 -23.49 -1.10
N ALA A 143 -27.93 -24.58 -0.99
CA ALA A 143 -29.00 -24.71 0.01
C ALA A 143 -28.50 -24.92 1.45
N GLN A 144 -27.25 -25.39 1.62
CA GLN A 144 -26.69 -25.75 2.94
C GLN A 144 -26.07 -24.55 3.65
N TRP A 145 -25.73 -23.49 2.90
CA TRP A 145 -25.05 -22.31 3.40
C TRP A 145 -25.81 -21.04 3.03
N ALA A 146 -25.92 -20.10 3.94
CA ALA A 146 -26.30 -18.73 3.65
C ALA A 146 -25.05 -17.88 3.44
N ALA A 147 -25.19 -16.81 2.68
CA ALA A 147 -24.13 -15.85 2.43
C ALA A 147 -24.64 -14.43 2.66
N ILE A 148 -23.95 -13.66 3.50
CA ILE A 148 -24.29 -12.28 3.81
C ILE A 148 -23.08 -11.41 3.51
N ALA A 149 -23.27 -10.36 2.69
CA ALA A 149 -22.25 -9.35 2.46
C ALA A 149 -22.40 -8.23 3.49
N VAL A 150 -21.36 -8.02 4.31
CA VAL A 150 -21.28 -7.01 5.39
C VAL A 150 -20.34 -5.91 4.89
N GLN A 151 -20.88 -4.77 4.47
CA GLN A 151 -20.18 -3.80 3.64
C GLN A 151 -20.26 -2.38 4.22
N GLY A 152 -19.13 -1.70 4.30
CA GLY A 152 -19.02 -0.33 4.80
C GLY A 152 -17.91 -0.14 5.82
N PRO A 153 -17.54 1.12 6.15
CA PRO A 153 -16.43 1.44 7.06
C PRO A 153 -16.52 0.75 8.44
N GLU A 154 -17.74 0.55 8.96
CA GLU A 154 -17.97 -0.07 10.26
C GLU A 154 -18.06 -1.61 10.23
N SER A 155 -17.95 -2.24 9.06
CA SER A 155 -18.13 -3.70 8.90
C SER A 155 -17.16 -4.50 9.77
N LYS A 156 -15.91 -4.08 9.86
CA LYS A 156 -14.89 -4.71 10.70
C LYS A 156 -15.26 -4.66 12.19
N ASN A 157 -15.63 -3.48 12.67
CA ASN A 157 -15.99 -3.26 14.06
C ASN A 157 -17.23 -4.09 14.47
N ILE A 158 -18.22 -4.18 13.59
CA ILE A 158 -19.43 -4.98 13.80
C ILE A 158 -19.09 -6.47 13.90
N LEU A 159 -18.33 -6.99 12.92
CA LEU A 159 -17.94 -8.41 12.94
C LEU A 159 -17.04 -8.75 14.12
N GLN A 160 -16.12 -7.85 14.50
CA GLN A 160 -15.24 -8.06 15.66
C GLN A 160 -16.03 -8.19 16.96
N ARG A 161 -17.13 -7.44 17.14
CA ARG A 161 -18.01 -7.60 18.31
C ARG A 161 -18.78 -8.92 18.31
N ILE A 162 -19.06 -9.48 17.14
CA ILE A 162 -19.77 -10.77 16.99
C ILE A 162 -18.87 -11.96 17.31
N VAL A 163 -17.63 -11.94 16.87
CA VAL A 163 -16.68 -13.05 17.10
C VAL A 163 -16.14 -13.08 18.54
N CYS A 164 -16.21 -11.99 19.26
CA CYS A 164 -15.82 -11.82 20.66
C CYS A 164 -14.34 -12.17 21.00
N GLY A 165 -13.75 -11.41 21.92
CA GLY A 165 -12.41 -11.68 22.45
C GLY A 165 -11.27 -11.27 21.49
N ASP A 166 -10.09 -11.85 21.73
CA ASP A 166 -8.85 -11.53 21.00
C ASP A 166 -8.76 -12.22 19.62
N VAL A 167 -9.87 -12.77 19.13
CA VAL A 167 -9.91 -13.43 17.82
C VAL A 167 -9.86 -12.37 16.73
N GLN A 168 -8.79 -12.34 15.99
CA GLN A 168 -8.59 -11.42 14.88
C GLN A 168 -9.37 -11.89 13.64
N LEU A 169 -10.10 -10.97 13.02
CA LEU A 169 -10.66 -11.19 11.67
C LEU A 169 -9.54 -11.42 10.65
N THR A 170 -9.91 -11.74 9.43
CA THR A 170 -8.95 -11.94 8.34
C THR A 170 -7.89 -10.84 8.32
N GLU A 171 -6.67 -11.19 7.92
CA GLU A 171 -5.65 -10.19 7.58
C GLU A 171 -6.27 -9.11 6.69
N PRO A 172 -5.87 -7.84 6.83
CA PRO A 172 -6.52 -6.71 6.13
C PRO A 172 -6.29 -6.67 4.61
N MET A 173 -5.88 -7.76 4.01
CA MET A 173 -5.63 -7.86 2.58
C MET A 173 -6.86 -8.37 1.82
N ARG A 174 -7.11 -7.82 0.64
CA ARG A 174 -8.16 -8.32 -0.25
C ARG A 174 -7.90 -9.79 -0.62
N ASN A 175 -8.99 -10.58 -0.70
CA ASN A 175 -8.98 -12.01 -0.99
C ASN A 175 -8.41 -12.91 0.12
N GLU A 176 -8.22 -12.39 1.32
CA GLU A 176 -7.91 -13.19 2.51
C GLU A 176 -9.17 -13.84 3.06
N LEU A 177 -9.00 -15.07 3.59
CA LEU A 177 -10.08 -15.85 4.18
C LEU A 177 -9.75 -16.20 5.62
N ASN A 178 -10.81 -16.43 6.41
CA ASN A 178 -10.69 -16.95 7.76
C ASN A 178 -11.87 -17.86 8.09
N THR A 179 -11.64 -18.83 8.98
CA THR A 179 -12.69 -19.67 9.54
C THR A 179 -12.71 -19.47 11.05
N LEU A 180 -13.80 -18.92 11.56
CA LEU A 180 -13.98 -18.49 12.94
C LEU A 180 -15.13 -19.24 13.58
N THR A 181 -15.14 -19.27 14.91
CA THR A 181 -16.29 -19.73 15.69
C THR A 181 -16.99 -18.55 16.35
N VAL A 182 -18.30 -18.60 16.45
CA VAL A 182 -19.13 -17.60 17.12
C VAL A 182 -19.69 -18.21 18.42
N PRO A 183 -19.05 -17.94 19.59
CA PRO A 183 -19.41 -18.58 20.86
C PRO A 183 -20.86 -18.30 21.29
N SER A 184 -21.34 -17.08 21.04
CA SER A 184 -22.71 -16.66 21.36
C SER A 184 -23.80 -17.34 20.51
N MET A 185 -23.39 -18.11 19.50
CA MET A 185 -24.26 -18.84 18.56
C MET A 185 -23.89 -20.33 18.51
N ASP A 186 -23.85 -20.98 19.67
CA ASP A 186 -23.60 -22.43 19.82
C ASP A 186 -22.26 -22.91 19.23
N ASN A 187 -21.22 -22.04 19.26
CA ASN A 187 -19.94 -22.25 18.60
C ASN A 187 -20.08 -22.50 17.09
N MET A 188 -21.05 -21.87 16.45
CA MET A 188 -21.25 -21.94 15.00
C MET A 188 -19.98 -21.56 14.25
N VAL A 189 -19.66 -22.33 13.24
CA VAL A 189 -18.55 -22.02 12.30
C VAL A 189 -19.00 -20.97 11.30
N MET A 190 -18.27 -19.87 11.26
CA MET A 190 -18.42 -18.78 10.30
C MET A 190 -17.18 -18.68 9.44
N ARG A 191 -17.34 -18.74 8.14
CA ARG A 191 -16.29 -18.45 7.17
C ARG A 191 -16.38 -16.99 6.77
N VAL A 192 -15.28 -16.29 6.86
CA VAL A 192 -15.19 -14.85 6.57
C VAL A 192 -14.24 -14.68 5.39
N ALA A 193 -14.70 -13.97 4.38
CA ALA A 193 -13.88 -13.62 3.22
C ALA A 193 -13.77 -12.10 3.11
N LYS A 194 -12.56 -11.56 2.97
CA LYS A 194 -12.36 -10.15 2.61
C LYS A 194 -12.55 -9.98 1.10
N THR A 195 -13.72 -10.29 0.66
CA THR A 195 -14.20 -10.20 -0.71
C THR A 195 -15.48 -9.38 -0.74
N GLY A 196 -15.98 -9.08 -1.92
CA GLY A 196 -17.26 -8.44 -2.12
C GLY A 196 -17.36 -7.81 -3.49
N TYR A 197 -18.54 -7.94 -4.06
CA TYR A 197 -18.90 -7.35 -5.34
C TYR A 197 -19.93 -6.22 -5.17
N THR A 198 -19.79 -5.48 -4.06
CA THR A 198 -20.66 -4.33 -3.72
C THR A 198 -20.05 -3.01 -4.17
N GLY A 199 -18.73 -2.97 -4.33
CA GLY A 199 -18.03 -1.74 -4.67
C GLY A 199 -17.73 -0.84 -3.46
N GLU A 200 -17.78 -1.40 -2.27
CA GLU A 200 -17.29 -0.76 -1.06
C GLU A 200 -15.85 -1.24 -0.79
N PRO A 201 -14.88 -0.34 -0.55
CA PRO A 201 -13.49 -0.73 -0.29
C PRO A 201 -13.31 -1.56 0.97
N ILE A 202 -14.16 -1.33 1.98
CA ILE A 202 -14.13 -2.02 3.25
C ILE A 202 -15.37 -2.89 3.36
N GLY A 203 -15.18 -4.20 3.45
CA GLY A 203 -16.29 -5.12 3.56
C GLY A 203 -15.85 -6.57 3.58
N TYR A 204 -16.77 -7.41 4.00
CA TYR A 204 -16.60 -8.85 4.14
C TYR A 204 -17.81 -9.59 3.56
N GLU A 205 -17.60 -10.82 3.14
CA GLU A 205 -18.66 -11.78 2.89
C GLU A 205 -18.54 -12.90 3.90
N ILE A 206 -19.61 -13.19 4.61
CA ILE A 206 -19.67 -14.27 5.59
C ILE A 206 -20.53 -15.41 5.07
N TYR A 207 -20.03 -16.63 5.27
CA TYR A 207 -20.70 -17.88 4.90
C TYR A 207 -20.97 -18.67 6.17
N ILE A 208 -22.24 -19.02 6.38
CA ILE A 208 -22.74 -19.70 7.59
C ILE A 208 -23.71 -20.79 7.19
N LYS A 209 -23.88 -21.81 8.02
CA LYS A 209 -24.90 -22.82 7.81
C LYS A 209 -26.28 -22.20 7.76
N SER A 210 -27.14 -22.68 6.85
CA SER A 210 -28.47 -22.14 6.56
C SER A 210 -29.35 -22.00 7.78
N GLU A 211 -29.24 -22.91 8.75
CA GLU A 211 -30.00 -22.93 10.01
C GLU A 211 -29.70 -21.74 10.93
N TYR A 212 -28.54 -21.05 10.73
CA TYR A 212 -28.15 -19.87 11.51
C TYR A 212 -28.42 -18.54 10.78
N ALA A 213 -28.93 -18.58 9.54
CA ALA A 213 -28.99 -17.42 8.66
C ALA A 213 -29.80 -16.26 9.28
N GLU A 214 -31.03 -16.50 9.70
CA GLU A 214 -31.92 -15.48 10.27
C GLU A 214 -31.37 -14.94 11.61
N ARG A 215 -30.86 -15.82 12.47
CA ARG A 215 -30.25 -15.44 13.74
C ARG A 215 -29.00 -14.55 13.56
N MET A 216 -28.18 -14.85 12.57
CA MET A 216 -26.99 -14.02 12.25
C MET A 216 -27.40 -12.67 11.63
N TRP A 217 -28.42 -12.66 10.77
CA TRP A 217 -28.98 -11.45 10.21
C TRP A 217 -29.47 -10.49 11.29
N ASP A 218 -30.27 -11.00 12.23
CA ASP A 218 -30.76 -10.22 13.36
C ASP A 218 -29.61 -9.72 14.24
N ARG A 219 -28.60 -10.57 14.50
CA ARG A 219 -27.41 -10.20 15.28
C ARG A 219 -26.61 -9.07 14.63
N LEU A 220 -26.42 -9.09 13.33
CA LEU A 220 -25.76 -8.01 12.59
C LEU A 220 -26.54 -6.69 12.71
N ILE A 221 -27.86 -6.74 12.66
CA ILE A 221 -28.73 -5.56 12.86
C ILE A 221 -28.61 -5.03 14.28
N GLU A 222 -28.63 -5.89 15.30
CA GLU A 222 -28.41 -5.51 16.71
C GLU A 222 -27.07 -4.80 16.93
N GLU A 223 -26.02 -5.20 16.22
CA GLU A 223 -24.70 -4.58 16.28
C GLU A 223 -24.60 -3.28 15.48
N GLY A 224 -25.66 -2.86 14.80
CA GLY A 224 -25.76 -1.58 14.13
C GLY A 224 -25.68 -1.60 12.60
N ALA A 225 -25.57 -2.79 11.98
CA ALA A 225 -25.70 -2.88 10.52
C ALA A 225 -27.15 -2.62 10.07
N LYS A 226 -27.34 -2.09 8.87
CA LYS A 226 -28.67 -1.91 8.29
C LYS A 226 -28.86 -2.78 7.05
N PRO A 227 -30.05 -3.38 6.88
CA PRO A 227 -30.35 -4.12 5.67
C PRO A 227 -30.40 -3.19 4.46
N ALA A 228 -29.84 -3.64 3.36
CA ALA A 228 -29.88 -2.94 2.07
C ALA A 228 -30.21 -3.93 0.94
N GLY A 229 -30.96 -3.44 -0.05
CA GLY A 229 -31.43 -4.23 -1.17
C GLY A 229 -30.53 -4.18 -2.40
N LEU A 230 -30.91 -4.97 -3.41
CA LEU A 230 -30.16 -5.08 -4.67
C LEU A 230 -30.06 -3.75 -5.42
N GLY A 231 -31.00 -2.81 -5.21
CA GLY A 231 -30.94 -1.49 -5.82
C GLY A 231 -29.77 -0.66 -5.31
N ALA A 232 -29.49 -0.69 -3.99
CA ALA A 232 -28.30 -0.05 -3.42
C ALA A 232 -27.02 -0.77 -3.86
N ARG A 233 -27.04 -2.12 -3.91
CA ARG A 233 -25.91 -2.90 -4.40
C ARG A 233 -25.55 -2.55 -5.84
N ASP A 234 -26.54 -2.35 -6.72
CA ASP A 234 -26.30 -1.96 -8.12
C ASP A 234 -25.74 -0.54 -8.24
N THR A 235 -26.23 0.41 -7.45
CA THR A 235 -25.69 1.78 -7.49
C THR A 235 -24.26 1.87 -6.93
N THR A 236 -23.92 1.10 -5.88
CA THR A 236 -22.57 1.08 -5.30
C THR A 236 -21.55 0.37 -6.19
N ARG A 237 -21.91 -0.80 -6.80
CA ARG A 237 -21.03 -1.51 -7.72
C ARG A 237 -20.71 -0.68 -8.96
N LEU A 238 -21.74 0.02 -9.49
CA LEU A 238 -21.63 0.85 -10.69
C LEU A 238 -20.68 2.02 -10.45
N GLU A 239 -20.79 2.67 -9.30
CA GLU A 239 -19.89 3.74 -8.89
C GLU A 239 -18.45 3.25 -8.75
N ALA A 240 -18.24 2.04 -8.25
CA ALA A 240 -16.93 1.42 -8.11
C ALA A 240 -16.35 0.85 -9.43
N GLY A 241 -17.08 0.93 -10.51
CA GLY A 241 -16.63 0.43 -11.80
C GLY A 241 -16.63 -1.09 -11.91
N MET A 242 -17.53 -1.80 -11.22
CA MET A 242 -17.60 -3.27 -11.23
C MET A 242 -18.63 -3.75 -12.27
N PRO A 243 -18.18 -4.52 -13.30
CA PRO A 243 -19.07 -5.08 -14.33
C PRO A 243 -19.98 -6.17 -13.74
N LEU A 244 -21.16 -6.38 -14.35
CA LEU A 244 -22.13 -7.38 -13.95
C LEU A 244 -22.42 -8.31 -15.12
N HIS A 245 -22.47 -9.64 -14.87
CA HIS A 245 -22.89 -10.60 -15.87
C HIS A 245 -24.33 -10.34 -16.33
N GLY A 246 -24.58 -10.45 -17.63
CA GLY A 246 -25.85 -10.09 -18.25
C GLY A 246 -25.97 -8.62 -18.70
N HIS A 247 -24.99 -7.78 -18.32
CA HIS A 247 -24.87 -6.37 -18.72
C HIS A 247 -23.54 -6.09 -19.39
N GLU A 248 -22.44 -6.28 -18.69
CA GLU A 248 -21.07 -6.02 -19.14
C GLU A 248 -20.31 -7.29 -19.53
N LEU A 249 -20.78 -8.44 -19.13
CA LEU A 249 -20.28 -9.79 -19.47
C LEU A 249 -21.41 -10.67 -20.00
N GLY A 250 -21.07 -11.67 -20.79
CA GLY A 250 -22.01 -12.57 -21.45
C GLY A 250 -22.30 -12.13 -22.87
N LYS A 251 -23.55 -11.84 -23.21
CA LYS A 251 -23.97 -11.46 -24.57
C LYS A 251 -24.39 -9.99 -24.64
N ASP A 252 -24.07 -9.37 -25.77
CA ASP A 252 -24.50 -8.00 -26.10
C ASP A 252 -25.99 -7.93 -26.48
N LYS A 253 -26.49 -6.71 -26.77
CA LYS A 253 -27.89 -6.45 -27.19
C LYS A 253 -28.33 -7.21 -28.45
N ASP A 254 -27.35 -7.64 -29.27
CA ASP A 254 -27.57 -8.34 -30.53
C ASP A 254 -27.35 -9.86 -30.39
N GLY A 255 -27.14 -10.36 -29.16
CA GLY A 255 -26.92 -11.77 -28.85
C GLY A 255 -25.51 -12.30 -29.14
N LYS A 256 -24.55 -11.42 -29.46
CA LYS A 256 -23.15 -11.77 -29.70
C LYS A 256 -22.39 -11.82 -28.38
N GLU A 257 -21.36 -12.68 -28.34
CA GLU A 257 -20.47 -12.76 -27.18
C GLU A 257 -19.74 -11.42 -26.96
N ILE A 258 -19.78 -10.91 -25.72
CA ILE A 258 -18.91 -9.82 -25.28
C ILE A 258 -17.54 -10.42 -24.99
N PRO A 259 -16.46 -9.94 -25.64
CA PRO A 259 -15.12 -10.43 -25.37
C PRO A 259 -14.75 -10.23 -23.91
N ILE A 260 -14.12 -11.24 -23.26
CA ILE A 260 -13.74 -11.15 -21.85
C ILE A 260 -12.78 -9.97 -21.60
N PHE A 261 -11.84 -9.70 -22.51
CA PHE A 261 -10.93 -8.55 -22.40
C PHE A 261 -11.59 -7.18 -22.67
N ALA A 262 -12.89 -7.16 -22.99
CA ALA A 262 -13.63 -5.89 -23.04
C ALA A 262 -13.75 -5.26 -21.64
N ILE A 263 -13.73 -6.04 -20.56
CA ILE A 263 -13.80 -5.51 -19.20
C ILE A 263 -12.42 -5.27 -18.59
N PRO A 264 -12.24 -4.20 -17.78
CA PRO A 264 -10.94 -3.89 -17.14
C PRO A 264 -10.42 -4.99 -16.21
N LEU A 265 -11.32 -5.80 -15.62
CA LEU A 265 -10.96 -6.86 -14.68
C LEU A 265 -10.30 -8.08 -15.34
N ALA A 266 -10.43 -8.27 -16.65
CA ALA A 266 -9.85 -9.40 -17.38
C ALA A 266 -8.34 -9.57 -17.12
N LYS A 267 -7.59 -8.47 -17.03
CA LYS A 267 -6.14 -8.49 -16.73
C LYS A 267 -5.77 -9.15 -15.39
N PHE A 268 -6.73 -9.27 -14.46
CA PHE A 268 -6.55 -9.93 -13.17
C PHE A 268 -7.19 -11.32 -13.12
N ALA A 269 -8.11 -11.62 -14.03
CA ALA A 269 -8.91 -12.82 -14.05
C ALA A 269 -8.40 -13.87 -15.04
N VAL A 270 -7.55 -13.51 -16.01
CA VAL A 270 -7.07 -14.40 -17.08
C VAL A 270 -5.56 -14.57 -16.99
N SER A 271 -5.12 -15.81 -16.81
CA SER A 271 -3.70 -16.19 -16.79
C SER A 271 -3.30 -16.90 -18.08
N PHE A 272 -2.10 -16.58 -18.57
CA PHE A 272 -1.46 -17.24 -19.71
C PHE A 272 -0.12 -17.87 -19.32
N SER A 273 0.13 -18.03 -18.01
CA SER A 273 1.36 -18.63 -17.55
C SER A 273 1.51 -20.08 -18.00
N ASP A 274 2.73 -20.59 -18.06
CA ASP A 274 3.00 -21.97 -18.46
C ASP A 274 2.36 -22.97 -17.49
N GLN A 275 2.24 -22.62 -16.22
CA GLN A 275 1.63 -23.47 -15.19
C GLN A 275 0.11 -23.53 -15.28
N LYS A 276 -0.52 -22.46 -15.77
CA LYS A 276 -1.94 -22.46 -16.07
C LYS A 276 -2.27 -23.53 -17.12
N GLY A 277 -1.39 -23.72 -18.08
CA GLY A 277 -1.56 -24.69 -19.16
C GLY A 277 -2.66 -24.30 -20.13
N ASP A 278 -3.29 -25.30 -20.73
CA ASP A 278 -4.40 -25.13 -21.66
C ASP A 278 -5.74 -25.16 -20.93
N TYR A 279 -6.71 -24.37 -21.42
CA TYR A 279 -8.05 -24.26 -20.87
C TYR A 279 -9.05 -23.80 -21.94
N ILE A 280 -10.33 -23.98 -21.69
CA ILE A 280 -11.43 -23.61 -22.60
C ILE A 280 -11.29 -22.15 -23.03
N GLY A 281 -11.28 -21.89 -24.33
CA GLY A 281 -11.21 -20.55 -24.90
C GLY A 281 -9.83 -19.85 -24.88
N ARG A 282 -8.76 -20.51 -24.39
CA ARG A 282 -7.42 -19.92 -24.25
C ARG A 282 -6.90 -19.28 -25.53
N SER A 283 -7.10 -19.91 -26.69
CA SER A 283 -6.63 -19.37 -27.99
C SER A 283 -7.34 -18.09 -28.41
N SER A 284 -8.67 -18.02 -28.16
CA SER A 284 -9.49 -16.83 -28.40
C SER A 284 -9.12 -15.69 -27.45
N LEU A 285 -8.91 -16.00 -26.16
CA LEU A 285 -8.51 -15.05 -25.14
C LEU A 285 -7.11 -14.47 -25.40
N LYS A 286 -6.20 -15.28 -25.95
CA LYS A 286 -4.86 -14.76 -26.30
C LYS A 286 -4.92 -13.69 -27.38
N LYS A 287 -5.76 -13.86 -28.40
CA LYS A 287 -5.99 -12.85 -29.43
C LYS A 287 -6.61 -11.58 -28.84
N GLN A 288 -7.56 -11.73 -27.92
CA GLN A 288 -8.15 -10.59 -27.21
C GLN A 288 -7.11 -9.86 -26.36
N GLN A 289 -6.20 -10.59 -25.66
CA GLN A 289 -5.12 -9.98 -24.88
C GLN A 289 -4.15 -9.20 -25.77
N GLU A 290 -3.79 -9.74 -26.93
CA GLU A 290 -2.90 -9.05 -27.89
C GLU A 290 -3.54 -7.75 -28.37
N ALA A 291 -4.84 -7.77 -28.71
CA ALA A 291 -5.59 -6.57 -29.05
C ALA A 291 -5.68 -5.59 -27.86
N PHE A 292 -5.94 -6.08 -26.65
CA PHE A 292 -5.99 -5.26 -25.43
C PHE A 292 -4.65 -4.54 -25.17
N ILE A 293 -3.51 -5.23 -25.35
CA ILE A 293 -2.18 -4.64 -25.18
C ILE A 293 -1.95 -3.53 -26.23
N ARG A 294 -2.30 -3.77 -27.50
CA ARG A 294 -2.20 -2.75 -28.56
C ARG A 294 -3.02 -1.51 -28.24
N ILE A 295 -4.31 -1.68 -27.91
CA ILE A 295 -5.22 -0.60 -27.58
C ILE A 295 -4.69 0.24 -26.41
N ASN A 296 -4.15 -0.38 -25.37
CA ASN A 296 -3.56 0.34 -24.24
C ASN A 296 -2.27 1.10 -24.63
N ASN A 297 -1.57 0.67 -25.68
CA ASN A 297 -0.44 1.38 -26.28
C ASN A 297 -0.87 2.41 -27.34
N ARG A 298 -2.19 2.68 -27.48
CA ARG A 298 -2.79 3.55 -28.50
C ARG A 298 -2.51 3.09 -29.95
N ASP A 299 -2.27 1.80 -30.15
CA ASP A 299 -2.20 1.15 -31.45
C ASP A 299 -3.54 0.44 -31.70
N PHE A 300 -4.34 0.96 -32.63
CA PHE A 300 -5.67 0.44 -32.95
C PHE A 300 -5.66 -0.45 -34.20
N THR A 301 -4.49 -0.89 -34.65
CA THR A 301 -4.34 -1.84 -35.77
C THR A 301 -4.52 -3.28 -35.26
N ASP A 302 -5.07 -4.15 -36.10
CA ASP A 302 -5.28 -5.57 -35.83
C ASP A 302 -6.02 -5.84 -34.50
N CYS A 303 -7.07 -5.05 -34.21
CA CYS A 303 -7.84 -5.12 -32.98
C CYS A 303 -9.24 -5.77 -33.16
N GLU A 304 -9.45 -6.55 -34.24
CA GLU A 304 -10.74 -7.17 -34.54
C GLU A 304 -11.24 -8.14 -33.45
N ALA A 305 -10.32 -8.70 -32.65
CA ALA A 305 -10.68 -9.54 -31.50
C ALA A 305 -11.28 -8.74 -30.32
N LEU A 306 -11.13 -7.42 -30.34
CA LEU A 306 -11.61 -6.50 -29.31
C LEU A 306 -12.09 -5.18 -29.93
N PRO A 307 -13.16 -5.21 -30.78
CA PRO A 307 -13.61 -4.03 -31.50
C PRO A 307 -14.25 -2.98 -30.62
N ARG A 308 -14.79 -3.39 -29.46
CA ARG A 308 -15.41 -2.53 -28.44
C ARG A 308 -14.93 -2.89 -27.04
N ARG A 309 -14.93 -1.88 -26.14
CA ARG A 309 -14.56 -2.03 -24.72
C ARG A 309 -15.66 -1.51 -23.81
N MET A 310 -15.70 -2.03 -22.60
CA MET A 310 -16.50 -1.49 -21.52
C MET A 310 -15.79 -0.30 -20.89
N MET A 311 -16.40 0.85 -20.99
CA MET A 311 -15.87 2.10 -20.45
C MET A 311 -16.88 2.73 -19.49
N PRO A 312 -16.44 3.39 -18.41
CA PRO A 312 -17.30 4.22 -17.58
C PRO A 312 -17.85 5.39 -18.43
N ILE A 313 -19.05 5.86 -18.10
CA ILE A 313 -19.65 7.03 -18.75
C ILE A 313 -20.41 7.89 -17.73
N THR A 314 -20.25 9.22 -17.80
CA THR A 314 -20.90 10.19 -16.91
C THR A 314 -21.61 11.23 -17.75
N LEU A 315 -22.91 11.49 -17.46
CA LEU A 315 -23.62 12.61 -18.08
C LEU A 315 -23.14 13.96 -17.50
N LEU A 316 -22.91 14.91 -18.35
CA LEU A 316 -22.63 16.31 -17.97
C LEU A 316 -23.95 17.09 -17.82
N GLY A 317 -24.93 16.81 -18.67
CA GLY A 317 -26.24 17.47 -18.64
C GLY A 317 -27.29 16.72 -17.79
N ARG A 318 -28.50 17.31 -17.70
CA ARG A 318 -29.62 16.72 -16.96
C ARG A 318 -30.25 15.55 -17.71
N GLY A 319 -30.30 14.38 -17.09
CA GLY A 319 -30.88 13.17 -17.64
C GLY A 319 -30.56 11.96 -16.78
N VAL A 320 -31.14 10.82 -17.14
CA VAL A 320 -30.82 9.51 -16.54
C VAL A 320 -30.64 8.53 -17.68
N MET A 321 -29.41 8.11 -17.91
CA MET A 321 -29.12 7.06 -18.89
C MET A 321 -29.59 5.69 -18.38
N ARG A 322 -29.93 4.81 -19.31
CA ARG A 322 -30.37 3.44 -19.06
C ARG A 322 -29.70 2.50 -20.07
N ALA A 323 -29.72 1.22 -19.77
CA ALA A 323 -29.28 0.19 -20.69
C ALA A 323 -29.97 0.35 -22.06
N GLY A 324 -29.20 0.22 -23.15
CA GLY A 324 -29.67 0.37 -24.52
C GLY A 324 -29.63 1.79 -25.08
N CYS A 325 -29.39 2.84 -24.29
CA CYS A 325 -29.21 4.21 -24.80
C CYS A 325 -28.01 4.26 -25.75
N PRO A 326 -28.16 4.74 -27.02
CA PRO A 326 -27.04 4.91 -27.94
C PRO A 326 -26.00 5.93 -27.41
N VAL A 327 -24.72 5.64 -27.63
CA VAL A 327 -23.61 6.58 -27.38
C VAL A 327 -23.14 7.10 -28.75
N MET A 328 -23.08 8.41 -28.88
CA MET A 328 -22.82 9.12 -30.12
C MET A 328 -21.50 9.92 -30.00
N LYS A 329 -20.70 9.91 -31.07
CA LYS A 329 -19.54 10.80 -31.22
C LYS A 329 -19.53 11.34 -32.64
N ASP A 330 -19.43 12.64 -32.83
CA ASP A 330 -19.43 13.33 -34.13
C ASP A 330 -20.60 12.93 -35.04
N GLY A 331 -21.77 12.72 -34.43
CA GLY A 331 -23.01 12.32 -35.12
C GLY A 331 -23.11 10.84 -35.53
N LYS A 332 -22.12 10.01 -35.14
CA LYS A 332 -22.08 8.57 -35.41
C LYS A 332 -22.33 7.79 -34.12
N GLU A 333 -23.12 6.72 -34.17
CA GLU A 333 -23.25 5.76 -33.07
C GLU A 333 -21.95 4.97 -32.92
N ILE A 334 -21.29 5.08 -31.77
CA ILE A 334 -20.06 4.37 -31.41
C ILE A 334 -20.30 3.21 -30.44
N GLY A 335 -21.53 3.02 -30.00
CA GLY A 335 -21.93 1.95 -29.08
C GLY A 335 -23.16 2.32 -28.27
N TYR A 336 -23.29 1.71 -27.09
CA TYR A 336 -24.47 1.90 -26.26
C TYR A 336 -24.16 1.74 -24.76
N VAL A 337 -25.03 2.30 -23.93
CA VAL A 337 -24.98 2.16 -22.45
C VAL A 337 -25.42 0.75 -22.07
N THR A 338 -24.60 0.03 -21.32
CA THR A 338 -24.90 -1.33 -20.80
C THR A 338 -25.60 -1.27 -19.45
N SER A 339 -25.12 -0.44 -18.56
CA SER A 339 -25.75 -0.14 -17.27
C SER A 339 -25.72 1.36 -17.01
N GLY A 340 -26.78 1.91 -16.44
CA GLY A 340 -26.81 3.34 -16.11
C GLY A 340 -27.94 3.71 -15.18
N THR A 341 -27.66 4.56 -14.21
CA THR A 341 -28.64 5.03 -13.25
C THR A 341 -28.22 6.35 -12.60
N MET A 342 -29.12 6.90 -11.77
CA MET A 342 -28.85 8.07 -10.93
C MET A 342 -28.25 7.59 -9.61
N VAL A 343 -27.02 8.01 -9.31
CA VAL A 343 -26.28 7.61 -8.11
C VAL A 343 -26.14 8.81 -7.17
N PRO A 344 -26.47 8.64 -5.88
CA PRO A 344 -26.23 9.69 -4.87
C PRO A 344 -24.75 9.72 -4.46
N TYR A 345 -24.31 10.88 -4.00
CA TYR A 345 -22.97 11.04 -3.40
C TYR A 345 -22.98 12.17 -2.38
N TYR A 346 -22.03 12.11 -1.42
CA TYR A 346 -21.79 13.23 -0.51
C TYR A 346 -20.97 14.32 -1.19
N VAL A 347 -21.37 15.56 -0.99
CA VAL A 347 -20.54 16.71 -1.38
C VAL A 347 -19.35 16.78 -0.42
N SER A 348 -18.16 16.98 -0.96
CA SER A 348 -16.94 17.17 -0.19
C SER A 348 -16.46 18.63 -0.28
N GLU A 349 -15.88 19.12 0.80
CA GLU A 349 -15.25 20.44 0.91
C GLU A 349 -13.77 20.28 1.29
N GLY A 350 -12.93 21.29 0.96
CA GLY A 350 -11.49 21.24 1.19
C GLY A 350 -10.72 20.63 0.04
N LYS A 351 -9.39 20.50 0.22
CA LYS A 351 -8.47 19.92 -0.77
C LYS A 351 -7.48 18.97 -0.10
N GLY A 352 -7.08 17.91 -0.83
CA GLY A 352 -6.09 16.95 -0.33
C GLY A 352 -6.52 16.30 0.98
N LEU A 353 -5.67 16.30 1.98
CA LEU A 353 -5.93 15.73 3.31
C LEU A 353 -6.98 16.50 4.12
N SER A 354 -7.22 17.77 3.80
CA SER A 354 -8.26 18.58 4.44
C SER A 354 -9.65 18.35 3.84
N THR A 355 -9.79 17.45 2.87
CA THR A 355 -11.07 17.08 2.28
C THR A 355 -11.97 16.45 3.34
N LYS A 356 -13.15 17.06 3.57
CA LYS A 356 -14.18 16.55 4.48
C LYS A 356 -15.45 16.27 3.70
N ILE A 357 -16.10 15.16 4.03
CA ILE A 357 -17.42 14.83 3.54
C ILE A 357 -18.42 15.68 4.34
N THR A 358 -19.33 16.38 3.63
CA THR A 358 -20.41 17.14 4.25
C THR A 358 -21.68 16.29 4.36
N ASP A 359 -22.70 16.80 5.08
CA ASP A 359 -24.01 16.16 5.14
C ASP A 359 -24.86 16.41 3.88
N GLN A 360 -24.35 17.16 2.91
CA GLN A 360 -25.08 17.46 1.68
C GLN A 360 -24.99 16.29 0.72
N ILE A 361 -26.14 15.81 0.25
CA ILE A 361 -26.25 14.75 -0.75
C ILE A 361 -26.63 15.36 -2.09
N ASN A 362 -25.86 15.01 -3.12
CA ASN A 362 -26.17 15.34 -4.50
C ASN A 362 -26.30 14.06 -5.32
N ARG A 363 -26.62 14.17 -6.62
CA ARG A 363 -26.84 13.02 -7.52
C ARG A 363 -26.20 13.28 -8.86
N ARG A 364 -25.71 12.20 -9.47
CA ARG A 364 -25.15 12.20 -10.82
C ARG A 364 -25.63 10.98 -11.60
N SER A 365 -25.77 11.12 -12.92
CA SER A 365 -26.08 9.98 -13.79
C SER A 365 -24.78 9.38 -14.30
N ILE A 366 -24.49 8.16 -13.90
CA ILE A 366 -23.29 7.41 -14.29
C ILE A 366 -23.67 6.04 -14.82
N GLY A 367 -22.76 5.41 -15.54
CA GLY A 367 -22.96 4.08 -16.08
C GLY A 367 -21.73 3.45 -16.70
N PHE A 368 -21.94 2.32 -17.32
CA PHE A 368 -21.04 1.71 -18.27
C PHE A 368 -21.57 1.80 -19.69
N CYS A 369 -20.67 1.85 -20.65
CA CYS A 369 -20.99 1.76 -22.08
C CYS A 369 -20.06 0.78 -22.78
N PHE A 370 -20.61 0.07 -23.76
CA PHE A 370 -19.85 -0.79 -24.67
C PHE A 370 -19.64 -0.05 -25.98
N ILE A 371 -18.45 0.52 -26.16
CA ILE A 371 -18.13 1.48 -27.22
C ILE A 371 -16.87 1.11 -27.99
N ASP A 372 -16.72 1.67 -29.18
CA ASP A 372 -15.59 1.43 -30.07
C ASP A 372 -14.26 1.61 -29.32
N SER A 373 -13.30 0.71 -29.55
CA SER A 373 -12.06 0.60 -28.76
C SER A 373 -11.06 1.76 -28.95
N ASP A 374 -11.23 2.58 -29.97
CA ASP A 374 -10.42 3.78 -30.26
C ASP A 374 -10.85 5.02 -29.47
N VAL A 375 -11.95 4.96 -28.72
CA VAL A 375 -12.38 6.02 -27.81
C VAL A 375 -11.49 6.05 -26.58
N LEU A 376 -10.94 7.23 -26.23
CA LEU A 376 -10.02 7.42 -25.12
C LEU A 376 -10.73 7.95 -23.86
N ASN A 377 -10.04 7.85 -22.72
CA ASN A 377 -10.48 8.52 -21.50
C ASN A 377 -10.51 10.03 -21.70
N ASP A 378 -11.44 10.69 -20.97
CA ASP A 378 -11.70 12.13 -20.99
C ASP A 378 -12.29 12.66 -22.32
N GLU A 379 -12.58 11.77 -23.29
CA GLU A 379 -13.28 12.16 -24.49
C GLU A 379 -14.74 12.52 -24.22
N LYS A 380 -15.19 13.62 -24.83
CA LYS A 380 -16.60 14.06 -24.81
C LYS A 380 -17.38 13.28 -25.86
N VAL A 381 -18.52 12.77 -25.44
CA VAL A 381 -19.47 12.01 -26.26
C VAL A 381 -20.88 12.49 -25.92
N GLN A 382 -21.89 11.97 -26.62
CA GLN A 382 -23.28 12.25 -26.31
C GLN A 382 -24.05 10.96 -26.10
N VAL A 383 -25.04 10.99 -25.22
CA VAL A 383 -25.98 9.85 -25.03
C VAL A 383 -27.36 10.25 -25.55
N ASP A 384 -27.91 9.43 -26.44
CA ASP A 384 -29.29 9.63 -26.89
C ASP A 384 -30.26 9.08 -25.85
N ILE A 385 -30.95 10.00 -25.17
CA ILE A 385 -31.97 9.65 -24.19
C ILE A 385 -33.34 10.02 -24.78
N ARG A 386 -34.01 9.03 -25.37
CA ARG A 386 -35.37 9.21 -25.99
C ARG A 386 -35.38 10.27 -27.06
N GLY A 387 -34.39 10.29 -27.94
CA GLY A 387 -34.30 11.23 -29.06
C GLY A 387 -33.69 12.58 -28.69
N LYS A 388 -33.17 12.74 -27.46
CA LYS A 388 -32.45 13.93 -27.03
C LYS A 388 -31.01 13.58 -26.73
N LEU A 389 -30.07 14.22 -27.45
CA LEU A 389 -28.66 14.10 -27.21
C LEU A 389 -28.27 14.88 -25.95
N ILE A 390 -27.65 14.22 -24.98
CA ILE A 390 -27.13 14.79 -23.74
C ILE A 390 -25.63 14.61 -23.74
N ASP A 391 -24.89 15.68 -23.46
CA ASP A 391 -23.44 15.64 -23.37
C ASP A 391 -22.97 14.75 -22.22
N ALA A 392 -21.93 13.97 -22.48
CA ALA A 392 -21.35 13.00 -21.58
C ALA A 392 -19.81 12.97 -21.77
N VAL A 393 -19.14 12.37 -20.82
CA VAL A 393 -17.69 12.13 -20.85
C VAL A 393 -17.39 10.68 -20.51
N ILE A 394 -16.29 10.17 -21.04
CA ILE A 394 -15.74 8.84 -20.75
C ILE A 394 -14.66 8.98 -19.65
N PRO A 395 -15.00 8.93 -18.36
CA PRO A 395 -13.99 9.07 -17.30
C PRO A 395 -13.11 7.84 -17.21
N GLU A 396 -11.94 7.97 -16.60
CA GLU A 396 -11.14 6.80 -16.24
C GLU A 396 -11.82 5.97 -15.12
N TYR A 397 -12.37 6.66 -14.12
CA TYR A 397 -13.10 6.07 -12.99
C TYR A 397 -14.25 7.00 -12.56
N HIS A 398 -15.27 6.46 -11.91
CA HIS A 398 -16.31 7.26 -11.28
C HIS A 398 -15.96 7.73 -9.88
N MET A 399 -15.09 7.01 -9.18
CA MET A 399 -14.64 7.36 -7.83
C MET A 399 -13.20 6.93 -7.60
N LYS A 400 -12.55 7.50 -6.56
CA LYS A 400 -11.26 7.07 -6.03
C LYS A 400 -11.42 6.53 -4.62
N ASN A 401 -10.69 5.45 -4.32
CA ASN A 401 -10.73 4.73 -3.05
C ASN A 401 -9.33 4.45 -2.49
N ASP A 402 -8.35 5.21 -2.96
CA ASP A 402 -6.93 5.06 -2.63
C ASP A 402 -6.51 5.79 -1.34
N ALA A 403 -7.35 6.73 -0.86
CA ALA A 403 -7.11 7.48 0.37
C ALA A 403 -8.43 7.99 0.99
N PRO A 404 -8.46 8.29 2.30
CA PRO A 404 -9.59 8.95 2.94
C PRO A 404 -9.87 10.36 2.38
N PRO A 405 -11.11 10.83 2.40
CA PRO A 405 -12.28 10.01 2.64
C PRO A 405 -12.47 9.01 1.50
N PHE A 406 -12.61 7.73 1.85
CA PHE A 406 -12.83 6.67 0.86
C PHE A 406 -14.09 6.98 0.05
N THR A 407 -14.13 6.47 -1.18
CA THR A 407 -15.27 6.72 -2.10
C THR A 407 -15.40 8.18 -2.56
N ARG A 408 -14.26 8.89 -2.70
CA ARG A 408 -14.27 10.23 -3.31
C ARG A 408 -14.74 10.17 -4.75
N VAL A 409 -15.84 10.87 -5.02
CA VAL A 409 -16.40 10.93 -6.37
C VAL A 409 -15.55 11.81 -7.28
N ILE A 410 -15.42 11.38 -8.53
CA ILE A 410 -14.83 12.20 -9.60
C ILE A 410 -15.98 12.92 -10.29
N LEU A 411 -15.98 14.24 -10.23
CA LEU A 411 -16.98 15.10 -10.85
C LEU A 411 -16.39 15.78 -12.09
N TYR A 412 -17.06 15.66 -13.21
CA TYR A 412 -16.77 16.39 -14.42
C TYR A 412 -17.74 17.54 -14.53
N ARG A 413 -17.24 18.75 -14.84
CA ARG A 413 -18.05 19.97 -15.05
C ARG A 413 -17.83 20.45 -16.46
N GLU A 414 -18.85 21.07 -17.04
CA GLU A 414 -18.77 21.63 -18.40
C GLU A 414 -17.73 22.76 -18.53
N ASP A 415 -17.44 23.46 -17.42
CA ASP A 415 -16.63 24.66 -17.35
C ASP A 415 -15.45 24.49 -16.38
N GLU A 416 -14.64 23.42 -16.49
CA GLU A 416 -13.27 23.57 -15.99
C GLU A 416 -12.53 24.41 -17.05
N GLU A 417 -12.56 25.75 -16.84
CA GLU A 417 -11.59 26.65 -17.47
C GLU A 417 -10.21 26.04 -17.19
N GLU A 418 -9.45 25.74 -18.26
CA GLU A 418 -8.01 25.56 -18.12
C GLU A 418 -7.53 26.71 -17.27
N VAL A 419 -7.07 26.43 -16.06
CA VAL A 419 -6.44 27.44 -15.22
C VAL A 419 -5.19 27.85 -15.99
N GLU A 420 -5.30 28.95 -16.76
CA GLU A 420 -4.11 29.56 -17.37
C GLU A 420 -3.10 29.70 -16.23
N ALA A 421 -1.93 29.09 -16.40
CA ALA A 421 -0.84 29.25 -15.46
C ALA A 421 -0.67 30.77 -15.24
N PRO A 422 -0.69 31.24 -13.99
CA PRO A 422 -0.65 32.67 -13.71
C PRO A 422 0.56 33.29 -14.43
N LYS A 423 0.35 34.26 -15.28
CA LYS A 423 1.40 35.05 -15.92
C LYS A 423 2.03 35.97 -14.86
N THR A 424 2.82 35.35 -13.94
CA THR A 424 3.57 36.09 -12.93
C THR A 424 4.86 36.63 -13.55
N GLN A 425 5.20 37.88 -13.19
CA GLN A 425 6.51 38.40 -13.56
C GLN A 425 7.58 37.57 -12.84
N THR A 426 8.57 37.03 -13.57
CA THR A 426 9.59 36.12 -13.03
C THR A 426 10.31 36.69 -11.79
N HIS A 427 10.60 37.97 -11.77
CA HIS A 427 11.27 38.62 -10.64
C HIS A 427 10.36 38.65 -9.40
N GLU A 428 9.08 39.02 -9.53
CA GLU A 428 8.13 39.00 -8.44
C GLU A 428 7.94 37.62 -7.82
N SER A 429 7.88 36.60 -8.70
CA SER A 429 7.81 35.19 -8.25
C SER A 429 9.07 34.80 -7.47
N ALA A 430 10.25 35.21 -7.89
CA ALA A 430 11.52 34.94 -7.20
C ALA A 430 11.57 35.63 -5.83
N MET A 431 11.13 36.91 -5.73
CA MET A 431 11.04 37.61 -4.46
C MET A 431 10.04 36.95 -3.51
N LYS A 432 8.87 36.56 -4.03
CA LYS A 432 7.88 35.82 -3.24
C LYS A 432 8.43 34.49 -2.71
N LEU A 433 9.14 33.71 -3.57
CA LEU A 433 9.76 32.45 -3.14
C LEU A 433 10.72 32.66 -1.96
N ILE A 434 11.54 33.74 -1.96
CA ILE A 434 12.45 34.05 -0.86
C ILE A 434 11.67 34.35 0.42
N SER A 435 10.61 35.17 0.32
CA SER A 435 9.76 35.50 1.47
C SER A 435 9.08 34.28 2.05
N ASP A 436 8.44 33.44 1.18
CA ASP A 436 7.74 32.23 1.58
C ASP A 436 8.71 31.20 2.23
N ALA A 437 9.94 31.08 1.68
CA ALA A 437 10.99 30.24 2.25
C ALA A 437 11.44 30.71 3.65
N LEU A 438 11.58 32.02 3.85
CA LEU A 438 11.92 32.59 5.16
C LEU A 438 10.79 32.34 6.17
N GLU A 439 9.54 32.60 5.79
CA GLU A 439 8.38 32.34 6.64
C GLU A 439 8.30 30.86 7.05
N ASN A 440 8.45 29.95 6.08
CA ASN A 440 8.48 28.53 6.37
C ASN A 440 9.67 28.15 7.29
N HIS A 441 10.84 28.74 7.11
CA HIS A 441 12.00 28.49 7.96
C HIS A 441 11.74 28.89 9.41
N VAL A 442 11.21 30.13 9.64
CA VAL A 442 10.86 30.63 10.98
C VAL A 442 9.82 29.71 11.62
N TRP A 443 8.75 29.38 10.88
CA TRP A 443 7.70 28.48 11.36
C TRP A 443 8.26 27.13 11.79
N ARG A 444 9.06 26.48 10.94
CA ARG A 444 9.61 25.14 11.21
C ARG A 444 10.66 25.13 12.32
N GLN A 445 11.52 26.17 12.40
CA GLN A 445 12.67 26.17 13.32
C GLN A 445 12.37 26.83 14.67
N GLU A 446 11.38 27.72 14.75
CA GLU A 446 11.16 28.55 15.93
C GLU A 446 9.77 28.41 16.55
N GLU A 447 8.75 27.97 15.75
CA GLU A 447 7.36 27.96 16.22
C GLU A 447 6.78 26.56 16.33
N CYS A 448 7.27 25.60 15.54
CA CYS A 448 6.75 24.23 15.50
C CYS A 448 7.55 23.27 16.39
N ILE A 449 6.82 22.34 16.99
CA ILE A 449 7.40 21.14 17.60
C ILE A 449 7.29 20.00 16.58
N ASN A 450 8.43 19.62 15.97
CA ASN A 450 8.48 18.56 14.97
C ASN A 450 8.68 17.21 15.63
N MET A 451 7.71 16.33 15.44
CA MET A 451 7.71 14.95 15.92
C MET A 451 7.73 13.94 14.78
N ILE A 452 8.05 14.34 13.54
CA ILE A 452 8.22 13.37 12.45
C ILE A 452 9.52 12.59 12.66
N PRO A 453 9.45 11.25 12.87
CA PRO A 453 10.64 10.48 13.27
C PRO A 453 11.69 10.31 12.16
N SER A 454 11.34 10.67 10.94
CA SER A 454 12.24 10.60 9.77
C SER A 454 12.75 11.97 9.32
N GLU A 455 12.57 13.00 10.12
CA GLU A 455 13.08 14.35 9.86
C GLU A 455 14.07 14.79 10.94
N MET A 456 15.02 15.65 10.56
CA MET A 456 16.04 16.16 11.46
C MET A 456 16.65 17.44 10.90
N SER A 457 16.78 18.45 11.74
CA SER A 457 17.54 19.66 11.43
C SER A 457 19.05 19.41 11.59
N ALA A 458 19.83 19.83 10.61
CA ALA A 458 21.29 19.78 10.66
C ALA A 458 21.88 20.96 11.44
N SER A 459 23.05 20.80 12.04
CA SER A 459 23.77 21.86 12.74
C SER A 459 24.17 23.03 11.81
N LYS A 460 24.49 24.20 12.37
CA LYS A 460 24.96 25.36 11.62
C LYS A 460 26.18 25.01 10.75
N ALA A 461 27.14 24.28 11.31
CA ALA A 461 28.35 23.86 10.59
C ALA A 461 28.02 22.94 9.40
N VAL A 462 27.16 21.95 9.60
CA VAL A 462 26.71 21.03 8.52
C VAL A 462 26.02 21.80 7.40
N ARG A 463 25.08 22.71 7.73
CA ARG A 463 24.36 23.52 6.72
C ARG A 463 25.29 24.42 5.92
N MET A 464 26.25 25.09 6.57
CA MET A 464 27.19 25.99 5.90
C MET A 464 28.16 25.25 4.98
N LEU A 465 28.67 24.09 5.38
CA LEU A 465 29.52 23.28 4.54
C LEU A 465 28.77 22.73 3.31
N GLN A 466 27.49 22.43 3.44
CA GLN A 466 26.67 21.94 2.34
C GLN A 466 26.57 22.95 1.17
N ILE A 467 26.54 24.24 1.44
CA ILE A 467 26.39 25.32 0.43
C ILE A 467 27.73 25.90 -0.04
N SER A 468 28.86 25.35 0.40
CA SER A 468 30.21 25.80 0.05
C SER A 468 30.59 25.42 -1.39
N ASP A 469 31.73 25.93 -1.88
CA ASP A 469 32.18 25.77 -3.27
C ASP A 469 32.07 24.34 -3.83
N PRO A 470 32.40 23.25 -3.09
CA PRO A 470 32.24 21.89 -3.61
C PRO A 470 30.84 21.53 -4.08
N CYS A 471 29.78 22.24 -3.61
CA CYS A 471 28.41 22.04 -4.08
C CYS A 471 28.25 22.24 -5.61
N PHE A 472 29.16 23.01 -6.21
CA PHE A 472 29.11 23.42 -7.62
C PHE A 472 30.17 22.71 -8.46
N ARG A 473 30.83 21.65 -7.94
CA ARG A 473 32.01 21.01 -8.57
C ARG A 473 31.76 19.55 -8.90
N TYR A 474 32.68 18.97 -9.69
CA TYR A 474 32.76 17.56 -10.01
C TYR A 474 34.04 16.95 -9.45
N ALA A 475 33.97 15.73 -8.97
CA ALA A 475 35.11 14.93 -8.53
C ALA A 475 34.90 13.44 -8.85
N GLU A 476 34.53 13.16 -10.08
CA GLU A 476 34.38 11.78 -10.55
C GLU A 476 35.72 11.07 -10.55
N HIS A 477 35.80 9.91 -9.95
CA HIS A 477 37.00 9.11 -9.86
C HIS A 477 36.72 7.61 -9.78
N ARG A 478 37.69 6.81 -10.10
CA ARG A 478 37.64 5.35 -9.87
C ARG A 478 39.06 4.79 -9.72
N LYS A 479 39.16 3.61 -9.08
CA LYS A 479 40.38 2.82 -9.09
C LYS A 479 40.68 2.28 -10.47
N ILE A 480 41.93 2.38 -10.89
CA ILE A 480 42.40 1.90 -12.19
C ILE A 480 43.55 0.91 -12.00
N ALA A 481 43.31 -0.36 -12.38
CA ALA A 481 44.26 -1.45 -12.20
C ALA A 481 45.65 -1.18 -12.85
N SER A 482 45.69 -0.48 -13.98
CA SER A 482 46.96 -0.09 -14.62
C SER A 482 47.75 0.93 -13.83
N PHE A 483 47.17 1.56 -12.82
CA PHE A 483 47.81 2.44 -11.85
C PHE A 483 47.87 1.79 -10.46
N TYR A 484 47.97 0.46 -10.39
CA TYR A 484 48.09 -0.29 -9.12
C TYR A 484 46.88 -0.09 -8.18
N ASP A 485 45.68 0.06 -8.75
CA ASP A 485 44.44 0.34 -8.07
C ASP A 485 44.41 1.70 -7.31
N GLU A 486 45.23 2.66 -7.76
CA GLU A 486 45.11 4.05 -7.30
C GLU A 486 43.84 4.72 -7.82
N GLU A 487 43.30 5.61 -6.98
CA GLU A 487 42.15 6.46 -7.38
C GLU A 487 42.60 7.50 -8.43
N VAL A 488 41.93 7.51 -9.56
CA VAL A 488 42.19 8.46 -10.63
C VAL A 488 40.99 9.38 -10.77
N PHE A 489 41.21 10.67 -10.47
CA PHE A 489 40.23 11.72 -10.65
C PHE A 489 40.25 12.22 -12.09
N TYR A 490 39.06 12.41 -12.68
CA TYR A 490 38.90 12.89 -14.06
C TYR A 490 38.90 14.41 -14.18
N TYR A 491 38.76 15.12 -13.05
CA TYR A 491 38.72 16.57 -12.93
C TYR A 491 39.90 17.10 -12.13
N GLN A 492 40.36 18.31 -12.43
CA GLN A 492 41.42 18.99 -11.70
C GLN A 492 40.84 19.76 -10.50
N GLY A 493 41.65 20.08 -9.50
CA GLY A 493 41.20 20.82 -8.30
C GLY A 493 40.45 19.96 -7.30
N THR A 494 40.62 18.65 -7.35
CA THR A 494 39.88 17.64 -6.58
C THR A 494 40.61 17.15 -5.33
N GLU A 495 41.84 17.59 -5.08
CA GLU A 495 42.68 17.09 -3.97
C GLU A 495 41.98 17.25 -2.61
N PHE A 496 41.33 18.39 -2.37
CA PHE A 496 40.58 18.62 -1.14
C PHE A 496 39.47 17.60 -0.95
N ILE A 497 38.65 17.37 -2.01
CA ILE A 497 37.54 16.42 -1.96
C ILE A 497 38.04 14.99 -1.84
N GLY A 498 39.14 14.61 -2.47
CA GLY A 498 39.75 13.29 -2.26
C GLY A 498 40.08 13.02 -0.79
N ARG A 499 40.63 14.02 -0.10
CA ARG A 499 40.85 13.90 1.35
C ARG A 499 39.55 13.83 2.14
N VAL A 500 38.54 14.61 1.77
CA VAL A 500 37.22 14.57 2.42
C VAL A 500 36.58 13.19 2.30
N GLU A 501 36.64 12.56 1.14
CA GLU A 501 36.07 11.23 0.90
C GLU A 501 36.80 10.16 1.73
N GLU A 502 38.12 10.21 1.80
CA GLU A 502 38.90 9.30 2.62
C GLU A 502 38.56 9.44 4.10
N MET A 503 38.54 10.68 4.62
CA MET A 503 38.21 10.94 6.03
C MET A 503 36.76 10.54 6.32
N LEU A 504 35.81 10.81 5.40
CA LEU A 504 34.43 10.43 5.55
C LEU A 504 34.24 8.91 5.61
N ALA A 505 34.90 8.17 4.73
CA ALA A 505 34.90 6.71 4.76
C ALA A 505 35.41 6.17 6.10
N GLN A 506 36.50 6.75 6.62
CA GLN A 506 37.07 6.37 7.92
C GLN A 506 36.16 6.67 9.09
N GLU A 507 35.56 7.87 9.15
CA GLU A 507 34.66 8.25 10.24
C GLU A 507 33.34 7.46 10.20
N MET A 508 32.81 7.18 9.01
CA MET A 508 31.62 6.35 8.86
C MET A 508 31.88 4.88 9.16
N ALA A 509 33.07 4.35 8.79
CA ALA A 509 33.48 3.00 9.17
C ALA A 509 33.62 2.83 10.69
N LYS A 510 34.20 3.82 11.36
CA LYS A 510 34.28 3.89 12.84
C LYS A 510 32.87 3.92 13.46
N PHE A 511 31.94 4.72 12.91
CA PHE A 511 30.58 4.81 13.42
C PHE A 511 29.80 3.50 13.23
N LEU A 512 29.85 2.91 12.03
CA LEU A 512 29.14 1.67 11.69
C LEU A 512 29.75 0.43 12.34
N GLY A 513 31.03 0.49 12.73
CA GLY A 513 31.80 -0.66 13.23
C GLY A 513 32.12 -1.67 12.12
N CYS A 514 32.51 -1.18 10.92
CA CYS A 514 32.80 -2.00 9.76
C CYS A 514 34.14 -1.62 9.09
N LYS A 515 34.52 -2.37 8.04
CA LYS A 515 35.82 -2.20 7.37
C LYS A 515 35.77 -1.29 6.16
N GLU A 516 34.68 -1.41 5.37
CA GLU A 516 34.52 -0.71 4.11
C GLU A 516 33.20 0.05 4.09
N VAL A 517 33.20 1.28 3.56
CA VAL A 517 32.01 2.14 3.47
C VAL A 517 31.94 2.84 2.12
N GLU A 518 30.78 2.79 1.49
CA GLU A 518 30.43 3.56 0.29
C GLU A 518 29.56 4.75 0.67
N THR A 519 30.00 5.96 0.36
CA THR A 519 29.34 7.22 0.73
C THR A 519 28.86 8.03 -0.47
N ARG A 520 29.11 7.57 -1.72
CA ARG A 520 28.72 8.30 -2.95
C ARG A 520 27.26 8.19 -3.28
N VAL A 521 26.47 7.33 -2.62
CA VAL A 521 25.04 7.18 -2.80
C VAL A 521 24.26 8.35 -2.20
N LEU A 522 23.24 8.85 -2.94
CA LEU A 522 22.54 10.10 -2.63
C LEU A 522 21.32 9.93 -1.71
N SER A 523 20.89 8.71 -1.46
CA SER A 523 19.76 8.42 -0.57
C SER A 523 19.82 6.98 -0.05
N GLY A 524 19.11 6.69 1.03
CA GLY A 524 18.96 5.33 1.55
C GLY A 524 18.33 4.37 0.52
N GLN A 525 17.36 4.84 -0.27
CA GLN A 525 16.78 4.04 -1.34
C GLN A 525 17.82 3.71 -2.44
N MET A 526 18.66 4.66 -2.80
CA MET A 526 19.76 4.42 -3.75
C MET A 526 20.78 3.42 -3.18
N SER A 527 21.05 3.46 -1.88
CA SER A 527 21.90 2.46 -1.20
C SER A 527 21.34 1.05 -1.41
N ASN A 528 20.04 0.86 -1.17
CA ASN A 528 19.38 -0.43 -1.38
C ASN A 528 19.39 -0.85 -2.86
N THR A 529 19.10 0.07 -3.79
CA THR A 529 19.17 -0.21 -5.23
C THR A 529 20.57 -0.65 -5.66
N CYS A 530 21.63 0.01 -5.16
CA CYS A 530 23.01 -0.36 -5.42
C CYS A 530 23.32 -1.79 -4.90
N VAL A 531 22.88 -2.13 -3.70
CA VAL A 531 23.09 -3.46 -3.13
C VAL A 531 22.36 -4.52 -3.95
N PHE A 532 21.07 -4.29 -4.29
CA PHE A 532 20.28 -5.27 -5.04
C PHE A 532 20.83 -5.49 -6.44
N SER A 533 21.20 -4.42 -7.14
CA SER A 533 21.82 -4.53 -8.46
C SER A 533 23.19 -5.20 -8.41
N ALA A 534 23.99 -4.92 -7.39
CA ALA A 534 25.30 -5.55 -7.19
C ALA A 534 25.17 -7.05 -6.90
N LEU A 535 24.18 -7.47 -6.11
CA LEU A 535 23.90 -8.88 -5.86
C LEU A 535 23.52 -9.63 -7.14
N VAL A 536 22.69 -9.03 -8.00
CA VAL A 536 22.34 -9.59 -9.31
C VAL A 536 23.58 -9.70 -10.21
N ASP A 537 24.40 -8.66 -10.29
CA ASP A 537 25.63 -8.68 -11.10
C ASP A 537 26.63 -9.71 -10.58
N PHE A 538 26.83 -9.77 -9.28
CA PHE A 538 27.74 -10.70 -8.65
C PHE A 538 27.30 -12.16 -8.86
N LYS A 539 26.02 -12.44 -8.75
CA LYS A 539 25.41 -13.74 -9.06
C LYS A 539 25.70 -14.18 -10.50
N ASN A 540 25.67 -13.24 -11.45
CA ASN A 540 25.83 -13.52 -12.87
C ASN A 540 27.26 -13.29 -13.40
N ARG A 541 28.24 -12.96 -12.53
CA ARG A 541 29.60 -12.55 -12.94
C ARG A 541 30.37 -13.54 -13.81
N LEU A 542 30.06 -14.82 -13.66
CA LEU A 542 30.72 -15.89 -14.41
C LEU A 542 29.98 -16.27 -15.71
N ASN A 543 28.79 -15.74 -15.95
CA ASN A 543 27.97 -16.08 -17.11
C ASN A 543 27.27 -14.84 -17.70
N ARG A 544 28.08 -13.92 -18.25
CA ARG A 544 27.63 -12.62 -18.77
C ARG A 544 26.98 -12.66 -20.16
N LYS A 545 26.95 -13.81 -20.83
CA LYS A 545 26.44 -13.98 -22.19
C LYS A 545 24.99 -14.48 -22.25
N VAL A 546 24.38 -14.73 -21.11
CA VAL A 546 22.98 -15.13 -20.99
C VAL A 546 22.18 -14.04 -20.27
N GLU A 547 20.87 -14.08 -20.37
CA GLU A 547 20.00 -13.18 -19.63
C GLU A 547 20.28 -13.32 -18.11
N PRO A 548 20.53 -12.21 -17.41
CA PRO A 548 20.91 -12.25 -16.00
C PRO A 548 19.79 -12.85 -15.15
N LYS A 549 20.13 -13.86 -14.35
CA LYS A 549 19.23 -14.43 -13.35
C LYS A 549 19.01 -13.43 -12.22
N ARG A 550 17.79 -13.12 -11.92
CA ARG A 550 17.41 -12.30 -10.77
C ARG A 550 17.63 -13.05 -9.46
N LEU A 551 17.56 -12.34 -8.34
CA LEU A 551 17.61 -12.96 -7.02
C LEU A 551 16.42 -13.90 -6.84
N GLY A 552 16.66 -15.04 -6.20
CA GLY A 552 15.63 -15.99 -5.81
C GLY A 552 14.75 -15.46 -4.69
N TYR A 553 14.37 -16.29 -3.75
CA TYR A 553 13.58 -15.84 -2.62
C TYR A 553 14.32 -14.79 -1.78
N ILE A 554 13.58 -13.79 -1.35
CA ILE A 554 14.01 -12.74 -0.44
C ILE A 554 13.06 -12.74 0.76
N LEU A 555 13.62 -12.65 1.96
CA LEU A 555 12.86 -12.51 3.20
C LEU A 555 12.98 -11.08 3.72
N ASN A 556 11.84 -10.41 3.94
CA ASN A 556 11.84 -9.02 4.45
C ASN A 556 10.67 -8.76 5.42
N ASN A 557 10.64 -7.58 6.02
CA ASN A 557 9.50 -7.13 6.81
C ASN A 557 8.33 -6.74 5.89
N HIS A 558 7.12 -7.23 6.16
CA HIS A 558 5.92 -6.86 5.41
C HIS A 558 5.61 -5.37 5.54
N ILE A 559 5.21 -4.71 4.43
CA ILE A 559 4.93 -3.26 4.41
C ILE A 559 3.86 -2.85 5.44
N ILE A 560 2.78 -3.63 5.57
CA ILE A 560 1.68 -3.38 6.52
C ILE A 560 2.14 -3.57 7.96
N LYS A 561 3.08 -4.49 8.22
CA LYS A 561 3.67 -4.71 9.55
C LYS A 561 4.85 -3.75 9.84
N GLY A 562 4.88 -2.62 9.16
CA GLY A 562 5.86 -1.56 9.35
C GLY A 562 7.14 -1.69 8.55
N GLY A 563 7.22 -2.59 7.59
CA GLY A 563 8.38 -2.76 6.71
C GLY A 563 8.76 -1.49 5.95
N HIS A 564 10.04 -1.33 5.64
CA HIS A 564 10.52 -0.18 4.88
C HIS A 564 10.17 -0.32 3.39
N LEU A 565 9.61 0.74 2.79
CA LEU A 565 9.15 0.74 1.39
C LEU A 565 10.26 0.38 0.41
N SER A 566 11.50 0.83 0.63
CA SER A 566 12.60 0.59 -0.29
C SER A 566 12.98 -0.90 -0.39
N ALA A 567 12.68 -1.70 0.63
CA ALA A 567 12.89 -3.15 0.64
C ALA A 567 11.72 -3.97 0.05
N GLN A 568 10.74 -3.31 -0.59
CA GLN A 568 9.54 -3.97 -1.12
C GLN A 568 9.58 -4.14 -2.64
N PRO A 569 8.80 -5.11 -3.17
CA PRO A 569 8.62 -5.26 -4.63
C PRO A 569 8.00 -4.04 -5.32
N MET A 570 7.29 -3.19 -4.59
CA MET A 570 6.76 -1.92 -5.11
C MET A 570 7.78 -0.77 -5.02
N GLY A 571 8.89 -0.96 -4.31
CA GLY A 571 9.99 -0.01 -4.14
C GLY A 571 11.24 -0.41 -4.93
N ALA A 572 12.42 -0.25 -4.32
CA ALA A 572 13.71 -0.50 -4.98
C ALA A 572 13.94 -1.97 -5.38
N LEU A 573 13.28 -2.92 -4.73
CA LEU A 573 13.44 -4.35 -5.01
C LEU A 573 12.78 -4.83 -6.31
N LYS A 574 11.88 -4.02 -6.90
CA LYS A 574 10.96 -4.37 -8.01
C LYS A 574 11.60 -5.17 -9.15
N ASP A 575 12.78 -4.74 -9.62
CA ASP A 575 13.40 -5.27 -10.82
C ASP A 575 14.52 -6.30 -10.55
N PHE A 576 14.82 -6.56 -9.29
CA PHE A 576 15.95 -7.40 -8.88
C PHE A 576 15.55 -8.80 -8.38
N VAL A 577 14.29 -9.01 -8.04
CA VAL A 577 13.76 -10.29 -7.55
C VAL A 577 13.05 -11.06 -8.66
N ALA A 578 13.24 -12.38 -8.69
CA ALA A 578 12.58 -13.28 -9.61
C ALA A 578 11.05 -13.31 -9.39
N VAL A 579 10.35 -13.89 -10.34
CA VAL A 579 8.95 -14.29 -10.18
C VAL A 579 8.95 -15.77 -9.84
N ASP A 580 8.26 -16.13 -8.76
CA ASP A 580 8.02 -17.52 -8.41
C ASP A 580 7.12 -18.16 -9.48
N PRO A 581 7.55 -19.23 -10.13
CA PRO A 581 6.79 -19.81 -11.23
C PRO A 581 5.49 -20.51 -10.77
N VAL A 582 5.38 -20.83 -9.47
CA VAL A 582 4.19 -21.52 -8.92
C VAL A 582 3.12 -20.49 -8.57
N THR A 583 3.49 -19.51 -7.78
CA THR A 583 2.56 -18.48 -7.27
C THR A 583 2.34 -17.33 -8.25
N GLU A 584 3.19 -17.19 -9.28
CA GLU A 584 3.22 -16.06 -10.24
C GLU A 584 3.46 -14.69 -9.57
N LYS A 585 3.86 -14.69 -8.31
CA LYS A 585 4.21 -13.50 -7.53
C LYS A 585 5.72 -13.29 -7.51
N LYS A 586 6.15 -12.12 -7.12
CA LYS A 586 7.57 -11.87 -6.82
C LYS A 586 8.02 -12.84 -5.72
N ALA A 587 9.20 -13.45 -5.89
CA ALA A 587 9.77 -14.40 -4.93
C ALA A 587 10.21 -13.68 -3.63
N VAL A 588 9.24 -13.13 -2.92
CA VAL A 588 9.41 -12.43 -1.65
C VAL A 588 8.51 -13.07 -0.62
N VAL A 589 9.10 -13.50 0.48
CA VAL A 589 8.41 -13.96 1.68
C VAL A 589 8.60 -12.93 2.79
N ASN A 590 7.68 -12.86 3.70
CA ASN A 590 7.75 -11.89 4.78
C ASN A 590 8.07 -12.56 6.11
N PHE A 591 8.75 -11.83 7.00
CA PHE A 591 8.93 -12.29 8.37
C PHE A 591 7.56 -12.54 9.03
N PRO A 592 7.32 -13.74 9.57
CA PRO A 592 6.24 -13.94 10.52
C PRO A 592 6.38 -13.00 11.71
N VAL A 593 5.27 -12.48 12.21
CA VAL A 593 5.25 -11.60 13.38
C VAL A 593 4.59 -12.32 14.56
N CYS A 594 4.91 -11.88 15.78
CA CYS A 594 4.27 -12.42 16.98
C CYS A 594 2.79 -12.03 17.01
N GLU A 595 1.90 -12.96 17.32
CA GLU A 595 0.46 -12.72 17.39
C GLU A 595 0.08 -11.66 18.44
N ALA A 596 0.74 -11.70 19.60
CA ALA A 596 0.49 -10.76 20.70
C ALA A 596 1.07 -9.35 20.44
N ASP A 597 2.08 -9.22 19.58
CA ASP A 597 2.74 -7.96 19.28
C ASP A 597 3.30 -8.00 17.85
N PRO A 598 2.54 -7.54 16.84
CA PRO A 598 2.93 -7.62 15.44
C PRO A 598 4.08 -6.68 15.06
N TYR A 599 4.56 -5.85 15.96
CA TYR A 599 5.80 -5.09 15.78
C TYR A 599 7.06 -5.95 15.99
N ARG A 600 6.93 -7.17 16.56
CA ARG A 600 8.02 -8.12 16.80
C ARG A 600 8.02 -9.24 15.75
N ILE A 601 9.20 -9.59 15.26
CA ILE A 601 9.40 -10.77 14.42
C ILE A 601 9.31 -12.03 15.30
N ASP A 602 8.56 -13.04 14.84
CA ASP A 602 8.55 -14.38 15.42
C ASP A 602 9.77 -15.16 14.93
N VAL A 603 10.76 -15.30 15.81
CA VAL A 603 12.05 -15.90 15.47
C VAL A 603 11.94 -17.37 15.09
N GLU A 604 11.10 -18.14 15.78
CA GLU A 604 11.00 -19.59 15.52
C GLU A 604 10.28 -19.86 14.21
N LYS A 605 9.14 -19.22 13.97
CA LYS A 605 8.46 -19.30 12.66
C LYS A 605 9.34 -18.75 11.52
N THR A 606 10.16 -17.74 11.78
CA THR A 606 11.12 -17.22 10.78
C THR A 606 12.17 -18.27 10.39
N LYS A 607 12.66 -19.07 11.33
CA LYS A 607 13.61 -20.17 11.03
C LYS A 607 12.96 -21.21 10.13
N GLU A 608 11.69 -21.55 10.34
CA GLU A 608 10.92 -22.46 9.48
C GLU A 608 10.80 -21.92 8.06
N VAL A 609 10.45 -20.62 7.91
CA VAL A 609 10.37 -19.94 6.61
C VAL A 609 11.74 -19.93 5.90
N ILE A 610 12.82 -19.68 6.61
CA ILE A 610 14.18 -19.71 6.04
C ILE A 610 14.53 -21.12 5.58
N ASP A 611 14.16 -22.15 6.32
CA ASP A 611 14.43 -23.55 5.97
C ASP A 611 13.62 -24.00 4.74
N GLU A 612 12.39 -23.52 4.61
CA GLU A 612 11.50 -23.83 3.49
C GLU A 612 11.94 -23.12 2.20
N TYR A 613 12.11 -21.80 2.24
CA TYR A 613 12.29 -20.97 1.04
C TYR A 613 13.75 -20.74 0.66
N ARG A 614 14.70 -20.95 1.57
CA ARG A 614 16.15 -20.74 1.33
C ARG A 614 16.45 -19.37 0.71
N PRO A 615 16.09 -18.26 1.35
CA PRO A 615 16.24 -16.94 0.77
C PRO A 615 17.70 -16.62 0.46
N GLU A 616 17.97 -16.05 -0.71
CA GLU A 616 19.29 -15.56 -1.10
C GLU A 616 19.66 -14.27 -0.37
N LEU A 617 18.65 -13.52 0.07
CA LEU A 617 18.83 -12.27 0.81
C LEU A 617 17.76 -12.17 1.91
N ILE A 618 18.21 -11.87 3.12
CA ILE A 618 17.36 -11.51 4.25
C ILE A 618 17.53 -10.02 4.52
N ILE A 619 16.44 -9.24 4.56
CA ILE A 619 16.48 -7.78 4.75
C ILE A 619 15.74 -7.43 6.04
N PHE A 620 16.47 -7.09 7.07
CA PHE A 620 15.95 -6.44 8.26
C PHE A 620 15.72 -4.96 8.03
N GLY A 621 14.89 -4.35 8.85
CA GLY A 621 14.63 -2.90 8.84
C GLY A 621 13.16 -2.55 8.59
N LYS A 622 12.70 -1.60 9.38
CA LYS A 622 11.31 -1.11 9.38
C LYS A 622 11.25 0.41 9.30
N SER A 623 10.15 0.93 8.81
CA SER A 623 9.79 2.35 8.96
C SER A 623 9.04 2.62 10.27
N MET A 624 8.34 1.61 10.80
CA MET A 624 7.77 1.60 12.15
C MET A 624 8.61 0.64 13.01
N VAL A 625 9.61 1.17 13.69
CA VAL A 625 10.57 0.38 14.46
C VAL A 625 10.46 0.72 15.94
N LEU A 626 9.82 -0.15 16.71
CA LEU A 626 9.71 -0.02 18.16
C LEU A 626 10.79 -0.81 18.90
N TYR A 627 11.27 -1.91 18.34
CA TYR A 627 12.17 -2.86 18.99
C TYR A 627 13.42 -3.15 18.16
N LYS A 628 14.38 -3.79 18.81
CA LYS A 628 15.53 -4.39 18.13
C LYS A 628 15.09 -5.51 17.19
N GLU A 629 15.72 -5.59 16.05
CA GLU A 629 15.49 -6.69 15.11
C GLU A 629 16.35 -7.92 15.52
N PRO A 630 15.84 -9.18 15.38
CA PRO A 630 16.53 -10.40 15.82
C PRO A 630 17.63 -10.83 14.85
N VAL A 631 18.52 -9.91 14.51
CA VAL A 631 19.59 -10.14 13.51
C VAL A 631 20.52 -11.27 13.95
N LYS A 632 20.91 -11.26 15.23
CA LYS A 632 21.85 -12.24 15.78
C LYS A 632 21.29 -13.67 15.73
N GLU A 633 20.06 -13.86 16.20
CA GLU A 633 19.41 -15.16 16.27
C GLU A 633 19.25 -15.78 14.88
N ILE A 634 18.90 -14.94 13.89
CA ILE A 634 18.72 -15.39 12.51
C ILE A 634 20.07 -15.61 11.82
N SER A 635 21.06 -14.73 12.04
CA SER A 635 22.41 -14.90 11.50
C SER A 635 23.06 -16.19 12.03
N ASP A 636 22.97 -16.44 13.33
CA ASP A 636 23.50 -17.65 13.95
C ASP A 636 22.80 -18.92 13.38
N PHE A 637 21.49 -18.86 13.13
CA PHE A 637 20.76 -19.95 12.48
C PHE A 637 21.21 -20.20 11.04
N VAL A 638 21.28 -19.15 10.20
CA VAL A 638 21.73 -19.24 8.81
C VAL A 638 23.14 -19.85 8.72
N LYS A 639 24.06 -19.38 9.56
CA LYS A 639 25.44 -19.89 9.66
C LYS A 639 25.48 -21.36 10.09
N LYS A 640 24.72 -21.74 11.12
CA LYS A 640 24.63 -23.12 11.61
C LYS A 640 24.14 -24.09 10.54
N MET A 641 23.19 -23.66 9.73
CA MET A 641 22.62 -24.46 8.64
C MET A 641 23.50 -24.48 7.39
N GLY A 642 24.50 -23.59 7.29
CA GLY A 642 25.39 -23.48 6.14
C GLY A 642 24.71 -22.94 4.87
N TYR A 643 23.70 -22.10 5.01
CA TYR A 643 22.98 -21.51 3.88
C TYR A 643 23.77 -20.35 3.25
N ASP A 644 23.79 -20.28 1.92
CA ASP A 644 24.40 -19.18 1.16
C ASP A 644 23.39 -18.01 1.07
N THR A 645 23.18 -17.38 2.20
CA THR A 645 22.25 -16.25 2.36
C THR A 645 23.02 -15.00 2.77
N ASN A 646 22.74 -13.86 2.15
CA ASN A 646 23.28 -12.59 2.61
C ASN A 646 22.30 -11.95 3.60
N ILE A 647 22.80 -11.40 4.69
CA ILE A 647 22.02 -10.71 5.70
C ILE A 647 22.28 -9.21 5.59
N MET A 648 21.25 -8.47 5.25
CA MET A 648 21.26 -7.02 5.11
C MET A 648 20.40 -6.37 6.19
N TYR A 649 20.89 -5.30 6.79
CA TYR A 649 20.10 -4.46 7.66
C TYR A 649 19.94 -3.06 7.07
N ASP A 650 18.71 -2.75 6.61
CA ASP A 650 18.32 -1.40 6.21
C ASP A 650 18.02 -0.57 7.47
N MET A 651 18.99 0.15 7.94
CA MET A 651 18.90 0.99 9.13
C MET A 651 18.47 2.43 8.83
N ALA A 652 17.82 2.69 7.71
CA ALA A 652 17.44 4.04 7.27
C ALA A 652 16.74 4.85 8.37
N HIS A 653 15.89 4.25 9.18
CA HIS A 653 15.17 4.93 10.27
C HIS A 653 15.95 5.00 11.60
N VAL A 654 16.91 4.13 11.80
CA VAL A 654 17.65 3.99 13.08
C VAL A 654 19.14 4.07 12.93
N LEU A 655 19.66 4.61 11.81
CA LEU A 655 21.10 4.70 11.55
C LEU A 655 21.85 5.40 12.71
N GLY A 656 21.34 6.53 13.20
CA GLY A 656 21.95 7.28 14.29
C GLY A 656 21.89 6.60 15.66
N LEU A 657 21.23 5.45 15.76
CA LEU A 657 21.12 4.67 17.00
C LEU A 657 22.09 3.48 17.03
N ILE A 658 22.96 3.30 16.01
CA ILE A 658 23.98 2.25 16.03
C ILE A 658 24.90 2.48 17.22
N GLY A 659 24.90 1.55 18.17
CA GLY A 659 25.68 1.65 19.39
C GLY A 659 25.13 0.82 20.54
N ASP A 660 25.66 1.08 21.74
CA ASP A 660 25.35 0.30 22.94
C ASP A 660 23.91 0.45 23.44
N TYR A 661 23.25 1.55 23.08
CA TYR A 661 21.89 1.83 23.52
C TYR A 661 20.79 1.20 22.64
N PHE A 662 21.14 0.78 21.41
CA PHE A 662 20.20 0.08 20.53
C PHE A 662 20.83 -1.18 19.94
N GLN A 663 21.40 -1.16 18.73
CA GLN A 663 21.99 -2.34 18.06
C GLN A 663 23.32 -2.04 17.39
N LYS A 664 24.14 -3.07 17.28
CA LYS A 664 25.39 -3.08 16.52
C LYS A 664 25.29 -4.14 15.41
N PRO A 665 24.79 -3.79 14.23
CA PRO A 665 24.37 -4.77 13.22
C PRO A 665 25.48 -5.72 12.78
N PHE A 666 26.72 -5.26 12.66
CA PHE A 666 27.85 -6.13 12.26
C PHE A 666 28.26 -7.10 13.38
N GLU A 667 28.19 -6.68 14.64
CA GLU A 667 28.42 -7.59 15.79
C GLU A 667 27.28 -8.63 15.89
N ASP A 668 26.05 -8.26 15.49
CA ASP A 668 24.89 -9.15 15.43
C ASP A 668 24.91 -10.08 14.19
N GLY A 669 25.85 -9.86 13.27
CA GLY A 669 26.08 -10.76 12.14
C GLY A 669 25.46 -10.36 10.80
N ALA A 670 25.09 -9.10 10.62
CA ALA A 670 24.76 -8.57 9.31
C ALA A 670 26.01 -8.56 8.40
N ASP A 671 25.81 -8.89 7.12
CA ASP A 671 26.85 -8.82 6.07
C ASP A 671 26.94 -7.40 5.49
N ILE A 672 25.77 -6.75 5.33
CA ILE A 672 25.59 -5.44 4.68
C ILE A 672 24.69 -4.56 5.55
N VAL A 673 25.10 -3.32 5.74
CA VAL A 673 24.27 -2.29 6.39
C VAL A 673 24.04 -1.16 5.41
N THR A 674 22.79 -0.73 5.25
CA THR A 674 22.44 0.47 4.49
C THR A 674 21.74 1.47 5.40
N GLY A 675 21.75 2.75 5.03
CA GLY A 675 21.08 3.75 5.84
C GLY A 675 20.83 5.09 5.14
N SER A 676 19.98 5.90 5.77
CA SER A 676 19.73 7.30 5.42
C SER A 676 20.40 8.21 6.47
N THR A 677 21.21 9.16 6.02
CA THR A 677 22.03 9.97 6.93
C THR A 677 21.31 11.20 7.51
N HIS A 678 20.10 11.50 7.04
CA HIS A 678 19.33 12.70 7.40
C HIS A 678 18.20 12.47 8.42
N LYS A 679 18.05 11.22 8.90
CA LYS A 679 17.05 10.87 9.92
C LYS A 679 17.71 10.92 11.30
N THR A 680 17.73 9.83 12.03
CA THR A 680 18.36 9.78 13.36
C THR A 680 19.86 10.11 13.36
N PHE A 681 20.56 9.96 12.22
CA PHE A 681 22.00 10.31 12.12
C PHE A 681 22.26 11.83 12.06
N PHE A 682 21.27 12.66 11.85
CA PHE A 682 21.29 14.12 11.79
C PHE A 682 22.26 14.78 10.77
N GLY A 683 22.65 14.06 9.74
CA GLY A 683 23.44 14.58 8.62
C GLY A 683 22.58 15.16 7.47
N PRO A 684 23.19 15.54 6.38
CA PRO A 684 22.49 15.91 5.15
C PRO A 684 21.79 14.71 4.51
N GLN A 685 20.90 14.97 3.56
CA GLN A 685 20.20 13.90 2.81
C GLN A 685 21.20 13.14 1.93
N ARG A 686 21.63 11.99 2.39
CA ARG A 686 22.47 11.01 1.68
C ARG A 686 22.15 9.60 2.11
N GLY A 687 22.73 8.65 1.43
CA GLY A 687 22.77 7.24 1.83
C GLY A 687 24.17 6.80 2.25
N VAL A 688 24.25 5.62 2.80
CA VAL A 688 25.51 4.95 3.15
C VAL A 688 25.33 3.44 2.98
N ILE A 689 26.43 2.75 2.60
CA ILE A 689 26.50 1.29 2.54
C ILE A 689 27.77 0.88 3.28
N GLY A 690 27.66 0.04 4.30
CA GLY A 690 28.78 -0.54 5.03
C GLY A 690 28.86 -2.05 4.82
N VAL A 691 30.09 -2.59 4.78
CA VAL A 691 30.34 -4.04 4.76
C VAL A 691 31.57 -4.38 5.63
N ASN A 692 31.61 -5.63 6.11
CA ASN A 692 32.66 -6.06 7.02
C ASN A 692 33.53 -7.16 6.41
N TRP A 693 33.89 -7.03 5.12
CA TRP A 693 34.72 -8.01 4.40
C TRP A 693 36.16 -7.51 4.18
N ASP A 694 37.12 -8.41 4.29
CA ASP A 694 38.50 -8.19 3.92
C ASP A 694 38.76 -8.61 2.46
N LYS A 695 39.85 -8.11 1.85
CA LYS A 695 40.28 -8.53 0.51
C LYS A 695 40.47 -10.04 0.36
N SER A 696 40.69 -10.77 1.45
CA SER A 696 40.81 -12.23 1.47
C SER A 696 39.46 -12.95 1.47
N ASP A 697 38.34 -12.26 1.75
CA ASP A 697 36.99 -12.84 1.78
C ASP A 697 36.46 -13.09 0.37
N LEU A 698 35.80 -14.23 0.19
CA LEU A 698 35.17 -14.54 -1.10
C LEU A 698 34.09 -13.52 -1.50
N LYS A 699 33.47 -12.88 -0.54
CA LYS A 699 32.45 -11.84 -0.73
C LYS A 699 33.03 -10.44 -1.04
N TYR A 700 34.37 -10.25 -0.99
CA TYR A 700 34.98 -8.95 -1.30
C TYR A 700 34.70 -8.51 -2.74
N GLY A 701 34.61 -9.43 -3.68
CA GLY A 701 34.17 -9.12 -5.04
C GLY A 701 32.73 -8.58 -5.17
N LEU A 702 31.88 -8.88 -4.18
CA LEU A 702 30.54 -8.23 -4.08
C LEU A 702 30.69 -6.77 -3.64
N TRP A 703 31.60 -6.47 -2.72
CA TRP A 703 31.92 -5.10 -2.33
C TRP A 703 32.40 -4.26 -3.52
N GLU A 704 33.33 -4.77 -4.32
CA GLU A 704 33.79 -4.10 -5.55
C GLU A 704 32.65 -3.86 -6.54
N THR A 705 31.70 -4.81 -6.61
CA THR A 705 30.49 -4.67 -7.44
C THR A 705 29.56 -3.59 -6.87
N ILE A 706 29.41 -3.49 -5.54
CA ILE A 706 28.62 -2.41 -4.89
C ILE A 706 29.23 -1.04 -5.21
N GLN A 707 30.55 -0.88 -5.09
CA GLN A 707 31.23 0.37 -5.46
C GLN A 707 31.03 0.74 -6.93
N SER A 708 31.11 -0.24 -7.84
CA SER A 708 30.85 -0.04 -9.25
C SER A 708 29.38 0.32 -9.55
N ARG A 709 28.44 -0.20 -8.76
CA ARG A 709 27.01 0.14 -8.87
C ARG A 709 26.68 1.48 -8.22
N ALA A 710 27.45 1.92 -7.22
CA ALA A 710 27.31 3.28 -6.69
C ALA A 710 27.81 4.30 -7.72
N PHE A 711 29.04 4.13 -8.20
CA PHE A 711 29.64 4.96 -9.23
C PHE A 711 30.39 4.10 -10.26
N PRO A 712 30.13 4.23 -11.57
CA PRO A 712 29.19 5.14 -12.22
C PRO A 712 27.77 4.54 -12.41
N GLY A 713 27.44 3.42 -11.74
CA GLY A 713 26.22 2.67 -11.97
C GLY A 713 24.93 3.40 -11.59
N SER A 714 24.97 4.26 -10.57
CA SER A 714 23.81 5.00 -10.04
C SER A 714 24.01 6.51 -10.03
N THR A 715 25.26 7.00 -9.92
CA THR A 715 25.57 8.43 -9.93
C THR A 715 26.70 8.74 -10.89
N SER A 716 26.71 9.92 -11.48
CA SER A 716 27.87 10.52 -12.13
C SER A 716 28.47 11.63 -11.28
N ASN A 717 27.68 12.58 -10.81
CA ASN A 717 28.10 13.56 -9.81
C ASN A 717 27.44 13.27 -8.46
N HIS A 718 28.23 12.98 -7.44
CA HIS A 718 27.73 12.52 -6.13
C HIS A 718 27.58 13.66 -5.10
N HIS A 719 27.29 14.89 -5.55
CA HIS A 719 26.95 16.06 -4.73
C HIS A 719 27.95 16.33 -3.60
N LEU A 720 29.09 16.91 -3.95
CA LEU A 720 30.24 17.08 -3.07
C LEU A 720 29.96 17.97 -1.84
N GLY A 721 29.10 18.97 -1.97
CA GLY A 721 28.68 19.82 -0.85
C GLY A 721 28.02 19.03 0.27
N THR A 722 27.09 18.10 -0.08
CA THR A 722 26.46 17.23 0.93
C THR A 722 27.42 16.18 1.47
N GLN A 723 28.44 15.77 0.70
CA GLN A 723 29.47 14.84 1.16
C GLN A 723 30.37 15.50 2.21
N LEU A 724 30.81 16.74 1.97
CA LEU A 724 31.56 17.54 2.95
C LEU A 724 30.74 17.78 4.23
N ALA A 725 29.45 18.10 4.07
CA ALA A 725 28.53 18.27 5.18
C ALA A 725 28.33 16.98 5.99
N LEU A 726 28.32 15.82 5.30
CA LEU A 726 28.21 14.51 5.97
C LEU A 726 29.46 14.19 6.81
N LEU A 727 30.66 14.60 6.36
CA LEU A 727 31.87 14.43 7.16
C LEU A 727 31.77 15.21 8.48
N MET A 728 31.30 16.47 8.46
CA MET A 728 31.05 17.24 9.69
C MET A 728 30.03 16.55 10.59
N ALA A 729 28.92 16.08 10.03
CA ALA A 729 27.92 15.33 10.80
C ALA A 729 28.49 14.03 11.39
N ALA A 730 29.40 13.36 10.70
CA ALA A 730 30.07 12.15 11.20
C ALA A 730 31.01 12.47 12.38
N TYR A 731 31.72 13.62 12.33
CA TYR A 731 32.53 14.08 13.48
C TYR A 731 31.64 14.41 14.69
N GLU A 732 30.52 15.14 14.47
CA GLU A 732 29.56 15.43 15.56
C GLU A 732 28.98 14.13 16.13
N MET A 733 28.53 13.21 15.26
CA MET A 733 27.96 11.93 15.69
C MET A 733 28.97 11.09 16.46
N ASN A 734 30.18 10.90 15.97
CA ASN A 734 31.21 10.14 16.67
C ASN A 734 31.65 10.75 18.01
N THR A 735 31.46 12.08 18.17
CA THR A 735 31.77 12.77 19.43
C THR A 735 30.61 12.67 20.42
N PHE A 736 29.38 12.84 20.00
CA PHE A 736 28.22 13.02 20.90
C PHE A 736 27.27 11.82 20.93
N LYS A 737 27.51 10.74 20.17
CA LYS A 737 26.54 9.63 19.97
C LYS A 737 26.01 9.05 21.27
N ASP A 738 26.86 8.82 22.26
CA ASP A 738 26.45 8.11 23.49
C ASP A 738 25.46 8.94 24.32
N GLU A 739 25.70 10.23 24.46
CA GLU A 739 24.82 11.15 25.16
C GLU A 739 23.51 11.35 24.38
N TYR A 740 23.63 11.52 23.08
CA TYR A 740 22.52 11.68 22.16
C TYR A 740 21.58 10.47 22.16
N GLN A 741 22.13 9.26 21.94
CA GLN A 741 21.37 8.02 21.91
C GLN A 741 20.68 7.73 23.25
N LYS A 742 21.41 7.92 24.37
CA LYS A 742 20.84 7.77 25.70
C LYS A 742 19.67 8.71 25.95
N SER A 743 19.82 9.98 25.55
CA SER A 743 18.77 10.99 25.69
C SER A 743 17.56 10.68 24.86
N ILE A 744 17.73 10.25 23.60
CA ILE A 744 16.65 9.87 22.71
C ILE A 744 15.83 8.70 23.30
N ILE A 745 16.49 7.60 23.68
CA ILE A 745 15.78 6.43 24.21
C ILE A 745 15.02 6.79 25.49
N LYS A 746 15.65 7.56 26.36
CA LYS A 746 15.03 8.04 27.61
C LYS A 746 13.80 8.92 27.33
N ASN A 747 13.93 9.88 26.43
CA ASN A 747 12.87 10.80 26.04
C ASN A 747 11.69 10.04 25.36
N ALA A 748 11.99 9.09 24.45
CA ALA A 748 10.96 8.30 23.78
C ALA A 748 10.12 7.48 24.76
N LYS A 749 10.75 6.81 25.71
CA LYS A 749 10.05 6.04 26.76
C LYS A 749 9.20 6.94 27.66
N SER A 750 9.73 8.09 28.06
CA SER A 750 8.99 9.06 28.87
C SER A 750 7.81 9.65 28.11
N PHE A 751 8.02 9.99 26.84
CA PHE A 751 6.98 10.54 25.98
C PHE A 751 5.84 9.53 25.76
N ALA A 752 6.18 8.28 25.43
CA ALA A 752 5.20 7.18 25.29
C ALA A 752 4.34 7.02 26.56
N LYS A 753 4.98 6.99 27.73
CA LYS A 753 4.26 6.92 28.99
C LYS A 753 3.37 8.15 29.22
N SER A 754 3.89 9.36 28.96
CA SER A 754 3.11 10.59 29.15
C SER A 754 1.90 10.66 28.20
N LEU A 755 2.01 10.15 26.97
CA LEU A 755 0.89 10.03 26.04
C LEU A 755 -0.17 9.03 26.54
N ALA A 756 0.26 7.87 27.07
CA ALA A 756 -0.64 6.91 27.69
C ALA A 756 -1.37 7.50 28.92
N ASP A 757 -0.63 8.20 29.79
CA ASP A 757 -1.18 8.89 30.96
C ASP A 757 -2.16 10.02 30.55
N ALA A 758 -1.95 10.66 29.39
CA ALA A 758 -2.82 11.72 28.84
C ALA A 758 -4.08 11.17 28.12
N GLY A 759 -4.18 9.85 27.93
CA GLY A 759 -5.37 9.16 27.41
C GLY A 759 -5.24 8.63 25.98
N PHE A 760 -4.05 8.63 25.37
CA PHE A 760 -3.82 7.99 24.07
C PHE A 760 -3.62 6.48 24.23
N GLN A 761 -4.05 5.72 23.24
CA GLN A 761 -3.68 4.31 23.10
C GLN A 761 -2.28 4.24 22.45
N VAL A 762 -1.26 3.94 23.27
CA VAL A 762 0.13 3.84 22.81
C VAL A 762 0.43 2.39 22.43
N GLU A 763 0.99 2.20 21.23
CA GLU A 763 1.41 0.89 20.72
C GLU A 763 2.73 0.44 21.37
N GLY A 764 2.94 -0.87 21.45
CA GLY A 764 4.15 -1.46 22.01
C GLY A 764 4.00 -1.95 23.44
N ASP A 765 5.06 -2.55 23.97
CA ASP A 765 5.09 -3.22 25.27
C ASP A 765 5.31 -2.22 26.44
N PRO A 766 4.30 -1.96 27.29
CA PRO A 766 4.44 -1.00 28.40
C PRO A 766 5.48 -1.44 29.45
N SER A 767 5.80 -2.74 29.55
CA SER A 767 6.76 -3.25 30.54
C SER A 767 8.18 -2.76 30.28
N ILE A 768 8.52 -2.44 29.05
CA ILE A 768 9.81 -1.88 28.64
C ILE A 768 9.78 -0.38 28.32
N GLY A 769 8.61 0.26 28.51
CA GLY A 769 8.38 1.67 28.20
C GLY A 769 7.98 1.88 26.73
N TYR A 770 7.26 0.93 26.12
CA TYR A 770 6.68 0.93 24.78
C TYR A 770 7.68 0.84 23.61
N THR A 771 8.89 1.34 23.73
CA THR A 771 9.85 1.43 22.64
C THR A 771 11.29 1.25 23.13
N GLU A 772 12.14 0.75 22.26
CA GLU A 772 13.61 0.72 22.41
C GLU A 772 14.30 1.70 21.45
N THR A 773 13.51 2.52 20.71
CA THR A 773 14.01 3.43 19.70
C THR A 773 13.58 4.88 19.98
N HIS A 774 13.70 5.73 19.00
CA HIS A 774 13.23 7.14 19.01
C HIS A 774 11.75 7.29 18.68
N GLN A 775 11.07 6.22 18.26
CA GLN A 775 9.70 6.26 17.77
C GLN A 775 8.70 5.92 18.86
N VAL A 776 7.56 6.61 18.80
CA VAL A 776 6.37 6.33 19.57
C VAL A 776 5.18 6.29 18.60
N ILE A 777 4.34 5.27 18.70
CA ILE A 777 3.17 5.10 17.85
C ILE A 777 1.93 5.16 18.72
N VAL A 778 0.96 5.97 18.33
CA VAL A 778 -0.32 6.11 19.04
C VAL A 778 -1.48 5.84 18.11
N SER A 779 -2.39 4.97 18.51
CA SER A 779 -3.66 4.74 17.81
C SER A 779 -4.63 5.87 18.13
N VAL A 780 -5.27 6.42 17.09
CA VAL A 780 -6.23 7.52 17.20
C VAL A 780 -7.61 7.17 16.62
N GLY A 781 -7.78 5.95 16.16
CA GLY A 781 -8.99 5.41 15.57
C GLY A 781 -8.85 5.13 14.08
N TYR A 782 -9.56 4.10 13.62
CA TYR A 782 -9.51 3.63 12.24
C TYR A 782 -9.80 4.77 11.24
N GLY A 783 -8.87 5.03 10.32
CA GLY A 783 -9.00 6.04 9.28
C GLY A 783 -8.95 7.51 9.74
N THR A 784 -8.78 7.79 11.04
CA THR A 784 -8.81 9.16 11.58
C THR A 784 -7.44 9.83 11.65
N GLY A 785 -6.37 9.08 11.42
CA GLY A 785 -4.99 9.58 11.49
C GLY A 785 -4.76 10.87 10.70
N PRO A 786 -5.18 10.99 9.42
CA PRO A 786 -5.00 12.20 8.63
C PRO A 786 -5.67 13.45 9.23
N GLU A 787 -6.91 13.30 9.73
CA GLU A 787 -7.65 14.42 10.34
C GLU A 787 -6.97 14.89 11.62
N ILE A 788 -6.57 13.95 12.48
CA ILE A 788 -5.90 14.30 13.75
C ILE A 788 -4.52 14.91 13.48
N ALA A 789 -3.77 14.40 12.51
CA ALA A 789 -2.47 14.96 12.13
C ALA A 789 -2.62 16.41 11.61
N GLN A 790 -3.66 16.70 10.80
CA GLN A 790 -3.93 18.05 10.33
C GLN A 790 -4.30 18.99 11.48
N ARG A 791 -5.15 18.52 12.41
CA ARG A 791 -5.52 19.32 13.60
C ARG A 791 -4.31 19.67 14.46
N LEU A 792 -3.38 18.73 14.62
CA LEU A 792 -2.11 18.97 15.32
C LEU A 792 -1.23 19.97 14.57
N GLU A 793 -1.12 19.86 13.25
CA GLU A 793 -0.36 20.80 12.40
C GLU A 793 -0.91 22.23 12.50
N ASP A 794 -2.24 22.41 12.46
CA ASP A 794 -2.89 23.70 12.65
C ASP A 794 -2.52 24.36 13.99
N ASN A 795 -2.08 23.53 14.96
CA ASN A 795 -1.61 23.90 16.29
C ASN A 795 -0.08 23.83 16.46
N ASN A 796 0.69 23.86 15.36
CA ASN A 796 2.16 23.81 15.34
C ASN A 796 2.78 22.52 15.94
N LEU A 797 2.02 21.42 16.04
CA LEU A 797 2.48 20.10 16.45
C LEU A 797 2.58 19.21 15.21
N ILE A 798 3.79 18.99 14.71
CA ILE A 798 4.01 18.34 13.44
C ILE A 798 4.30 16.86 13.64
N CYS A 799 3.49 15.99 13.03
CA CYS A 799 3.67 14.55 13.04
C CYS A 799 3.27 13.95 11.69
N ASN A 800 3.47 12.65 11.51
CA ASN A 800 2.88 11.95 10.38
C ASN A 800 1.92 10.85 10.85
N TYR A 801 0.88 10.60 10.06
CA TYR A 801 -0.03 9.47 10.26
C TYR A 801 0.50 8.21 9.59
N GLN A 802 0.08 7.05 10.08
CA GLN A 802 0.47 5.74 9.61
C GLN A 802 -0.66 4.73 9.91
N ALA A 803 -0.76 3.67 9.10
CA ALA A 803 -1.57 2.52 9.46
C ALA A 803 -0.87 1.68 10.52
N THR A 804 -1.63 1.13 11.45
CA THR A 804 -1.14 0.10 12.38
C THR A 804 -0.99 -1.25 11.67
N PRO A 805 -0.27 -2.23 12.24
CA PRO A 805 -0.21 -3.58 11.69
C PRO A 805 -1.55 -4.33 11.63
N TYR A 806 -2.61 -3.78 12.20
CA TYR A 806 -3.96 -4.34 12.22
C TYR A 806 -4.89 -3.75 11.13
N GLU A 807 -4.37 -2.83 10.30
CA GLU A 807 -5.14 -2.08 9.31
C GLU A 807 -4.70 -2.42 7.89
N GLU A 808 -5.52 -2.06 6.90
CA GLU A 808 -5.32 -2.38 5.48
C GLU A 808 -4.15 -1.65 4.81
N GLY A 809 -3.38 -0.90 5.56
CA GLY A 809 -2.27 -0.10 5.07
C GLY A 809 -2.62 1.40 4.99
N PHE A 810 -1.89 2.14 4.17
CA PHE A 810 -1.91 3.61 4.13
C PHE A 810 -3.31 4.24 3.99
N THR A 811 -4.23 3.54 3.37
CA THR A 811 -5.60 4.02 3.13
C THR A 811 -6.49 3.99 4.36
N ALA A 812 -6.08 3.27 5.40
CA ALA A 812 -6.84 3.10 6.64
C ALA A 812 -6.11 3.69 7.87
N SER A 813 -5.18 4.63 7.64
CA SER A 813 -4.29 5.15 8.69
C SER A 813 -5.02 5.61 9.94
N GLY A 814 -4.97 4.79 10.98
CA GLY A 814 -5.59 5.03 12.29
C GLY A 814 -4.59 5.34 13.39
N ALA A 815 -3.33 5.61 13.06
CA ALA A 815 -2.30 5.95 14.03
C ALA A 815 -1.48 7.19 13.64
N LEU A 816 -0.84 7.77 14.63
CA LEU A 816 0.23 8.75 14.47
C LEU A 816 1.56 8.09 14.77
N ARG A 817 2.54 8.31 13.91
CA ARG A 817 3.94 7.94 14.14
C ARG A 817 4.73 9.15 14.58
N LEU A 818 5.22 9.11 15.81
CA LEU A 818 5.90 10.18 16.50
C LEU A 818 7.38 9.86 16.71
N GLY A 819 8.23 10.87 16.75
CA GLY A 819 9.65 10.76 17.04
C GLY A 819 10.15 11.88 17.93
N VAL A 820 11.12 11.58 18.76
CA VAL A 820 11.69 12.52 19.73
C VAL A 820 13.03 13.13 19.29
N SER A 821 13.58 12.68 18.16
CA SER A 821 14.98 12.93 17.80
C SER A 821 15.30 14.41 17.63
N GLU A 822 14.50 15.15 16.84
CA GLU A 822 14.77 16.54 16.53
C GLU A 822 14.63 17.44 17.77
N MET A 823 13.54 17.25 18.53
CA MET A 823 13.33 18.06 19.74
C MET A 823 14.34 17.74 20.84
N THR A 824 14.84 16.50 20.91
CA THR A 824 15.98 16.15 21.78
C THR A 824 17.22 16.94 21.41
N ARG A 825 17.51 17.11 20.10
CA ARG A 825 18.62 17.96 19.65
C ARG A 825 18.43 19.45 19.98
N PHE A 826 17.19 19.92 20.09
CA PHE A 826 16.91 21.28 20.58
C PHE A 826 16.83 21.36 22.12
N GLY A 827 17.20 20.29 22.82
CA GLY A 827 17.35 20.28 24.27
C GLY A 827 16.10 19.91 25.06
N PHE A 828 15.06 19.37 24.39
CA PHE A 828 13.92 18.79 25.10
C PHE A 828 14.37 17.62 25.95
N THR A 829 13.82 17.57 27.15
CA THR A 829 13.98 16.47 28.11
C THR A 829 12.63 15.81 28.38
N GLU A 830 12.63 14.82 29.25
CA GLU A 830 11.39 14.14 29.67
C GLU A 830 10.30 15.12 30.10
N LYS A 831 10.67 16.24 30.74
CA LYS A 831 9.74 17.27 31.22
C LYS A 831 9.02 17.98 30.07
N GLU A 832 9.76 18.36 29.04
CA GLU A 832 9.18 19.04 27.85
C GLU A 832 8.32 18.06 27.07
N PHE A 833 8.74 16.80 26.89
CA PHE A 833 7.94 15.78 26.23
C PHE A 833 6.65 15.44 26.99
N ALA A 834 6.67 15.45 28.32
CA ALA A 834 5.42 15.33 29.11
C ALA A 834 4.47 16.52 28.83
N LYS A 835 4.99 17.74 28.70
CA LYS A 835 4.17 18.89 28.33
C LYS A 835 3.63 18.79 26.91
N VAL A 836 4.41 18.29 25.95
CA VAL A 836 3.95 18.01 24.58
C VAL A 836 2.81 16.99 24.57
N ALA A 837 2.92 15.90 25.35
CA ALA A 837 1.86 14.90 25.46
C ALA A 837 0.54 15.50 25.95
N GLU A 838 0.59 16.40 26.94
CA GLU A 838 -0.58 17.13 27.44
C GLU A 838 -1.20 18.03 26.35
N LEU A 839 -0.37 18.82 25.64
CA LEU A 839 -0.82 19.70 24.55
C LEU A 839 -1.42 18.90 23.39
N MET A 840 -0.81 17.76 23.03
CA MET A 840 -1.38 16.86 22.04
C MET A 840 -2.75 16.33 22.45
N ALA A 841 -2.91 15.91 23.71
CA ALA A 841 -4.19 15.43 24.21
C ALA A 841 -5.24 16.55 24.27
N ASP A 842 -4.87 17.74 24.66
CA ASP A 842 -5.76 18.90 24.65
C ASP A 842 -6.24 19.21 23.21
N CYS A 843 -5.35 19.17 22.24
CA CYS A 843 -5.68 19.39 20.83
C CYS A 843 -6.47 18.21 20.22
N ALA A 844 -5.90 17.00 20.26
CA ALA A 844 -6.42 15.85 19.54
C ALA A 844 -7.68 15.24 20.18
N LEU A 845 -7.68 15.08 21.51
CA LEU A 845 -8.74 14.39 22.24
C LEU A 845 -9.82 15.35 22.79
N ARG A 846 -9.44 16.60 23.12
CA ARG A 846 -10.33 17.56 23.79
C ARG A 846 -10.71 18.76 22.88
N GLY A 847 -10.17 18.83 21.64
CA GLY A 847 -10.51 19.83 20.64
C GLY A 847 -10.13 21.26 21.01
N LYS A 848 -9.12 21.46 21.88
CA LYS A 848 -8.64 22.79 22.29
C LYS A 848 -7.64 23.34 21.27
N ASP A 849 -7.67 24.66 21.09
CA ASP A 849 -6.59 25.39 20.44
C ASP A 849 -5.43 25.53 21.42
N VAL A 850 -4.23 25.09 21.04
CA VAL A 850 -3.01 25.10 21.86
C VAL A 850 -1.84 25.77 21.14
N LYS A 851 -2.10 26.45 20.02
CA LYS A 851 -1.08 27.00 19.13
C LYS A 851 -0.10 27.92 19.84
N GLU A 852 -0.62 28.84 20.65
CA GLU A 852 0.22 29.81 21.38
C GLU A 852 1.06 29.16 22.49
N GLU A 853 0.52 28.14 23.16
CA GLU A 853 1.26 27.36 24.17
C GLU A 853 2.40 26.55 23.52
N VAL A 854 2.16 25.98 22.36
CA VAL A 854 3.18 25.26 21.57
C VAL A 854 4.29 26.23 21.16
N LYS A 855 3.93 27.37 20.56
CA LYS A 855 4.88 28.42 20.17
C LYS A 855 5.72 28.90 21.34
N LYS A 856 5.09 29.18 22.49
CA LYS A 856 5.76 29.59 23.71
C LYS A 856 6.73 28.51 24.23
N LEU A 857 6.34 27.25 24.20
CA LEU A 857 7.22 26.14 24.60
C LEU A 857 8.43 26.07 23.64
N ARG A 858 8.18 26.09 22.34
CA ARG A 858 9.22 25.95 21.32
C ARG A 858 10.25 27.08 21.34
N SER A 859 9.80 28.32 21.55
CA SER A 859 10.67 29.52 21.58
C SER A 859 11.74 29.48 22.68
N GLY A 860 11.56 28.69 23.72
CA GLY A 860 12.57 28.47 24.77
C GLY A 860 13.70 27.53 24.38
N PHE A 861 13.65 26.87 23.20
CA PHE A 861 14.53 25.77 22.81
C PHE A 861 14.99 25.90 21.35
N THR A 862 15.69 27.00 21.04
CA THR A 862 16.20 27.31 19.70
C THR A 862 17.67 26.95 19.50
N VAL A 863 18.41 26.64 20.57
CA VAL A 863 19.81 26.26 20.51
C VAL A 863 19.94 24.75 20.38
N MET A 864 20.66 24.33 19.34
CA MET A 864 20.90 22.92 19.04
C MET A 864 21.96 22.34 19.97
N LYS A 865 21.76 21.09 20.39
CA LYS A 865 22.71 20.27 21.18
C LYS A 865 23.34 19.20 20.29
N TYR A 866 24.35 18.52 20.84
CA TYR A 866 25.08 17.43 20.18
C TYR A 866 25.75 17.88 18.87
N CYS A 867 26.30 19.10 18.86
CA CYS A 867 27.09 19.68 17.79
C CYS A 867 28.23 20.51 18.40
N PHE A 868 29.22 20.85 17.57
CA PHE A 868 30.32 21.74 18.03
C PHE A 868 29.77 23.17 18.11
N ASP A 869 29.82 23.75 19.29
CA ASP A 869 29.26 25.10 19.64
C ASP A 869 30.18 25.94 20.53
N ASP A 870 31.49 25.60 20.55
CA ASP A 870 32.49 26.39 21.28
C ASP A 870 32.85 27.69 20.51
N SER A 871 33.44 28.64 21.24
CA SER A 871 33.82 29.98 20.72
C SER A 871 34.69 29.95 19.48
N ASP A 872 35.59 28.95 19.37
CA ASP A 872 36.49 28.82 18.23
C ASP A 872 35.72 28.36 16.98
N MET A 873 34.78 27.42 17.16
CA MET A 873 33.90 26.97 16.09
C MET A 873 32.97 28.10 15.62
N GLU A 874 32.36 28.84 16.55
CA GLU A 874 31.51 29.99 16.21
C GLU A 874 32.25 31.03 15.37
N LYS A 875 33.46 31.41 15.80
CA LYS A 875 34.28 32.35 15.06
C LYS A 875 34.68 31.83 13.68
N ALA A 876 35.06 30.56 13.58
CA ALA A 876 35.40 29.95 12.30
C ALA A 876 34.20 29.94 11.33
N LEU A 877 32.98 29.70 11.85
CA LEU A 877 31.76 29.73 11.04
C LEU A 877 31.36 31.15 10.62
N GLU A 878 31.58 32.17 11.47
CA GLU A 878 31.39 33.59 11.13
C GLU A 878 32.36 34.01 10.02
N ASP A 879 33.65 33.70 10.15
CA ASP A 879 34.65 33.99 9.13
C ASP A 879 34.31 33.26 7.80
N PHE A 880 33.80 32.05 7.87
CA PHE A 880 33.39 31.27 6.69
C PHE A 880 32.12 31.86 6.02
N ALA A 881 31.12 32.31 6.81
CA ALA A 881 29.93 32.97 6.29
C ALA A 881 30.28 34.22 5.49
N VAL A 882 31.16 35.10 6.05
CA VAL A 882 31.64 36.28 5.34
C VAL A 882 32.29 35.93 4.00
N ARG A 883 33.07 34.85 3.94
CA ARG A 883 33.69 34.39 2.70
C ARG A 883 32.70 33.78 1.70
N LEU A 884 31.61 33.25 2.17
CA LEU A 884 30.49 32.81 1.32
C LEU A 884 29.63 33.94 0.81
N GLY A 885 29.78 35.14 1.35
CA GLY A 885 28.95 36.31 1.04
C GLY A 885 27.59 36.31 1.77
N LEU A 886 27.52 35.66 2.93
CA LEU A 886 26.35 35.50 3.77
C LEU A 886 26.39 36.49 4.94
#